data_d33a75356fb2539c2cac84ba451fbc43
#
_entry.id   d33a75356fb2539c2cac84ba451fbc43
#
_cell.length_a   1.000
_cell.length_b   1.000
_cell.length_c   1.000
_cell.angle_alpha   90.00
_cell.angle_beta   90.00
_cell.angle_gamma   90.00
#
_symmetry.space_group_name_H-M   'P 1'
#
loop_
_entity.id
_entity.type
_entity.pdbx_description
1 polymer ?
#
loop_
_entity_poly.entity_id
_entity_poly.type
_entity_poly.pdbx_seq_one_letter_code
_entity_poly.pdbx_strand_id
1 'polypeptide(L)'
;MMPPIAQRTLLEKGWSFKKVTDGHDAWKPVARVPSVAHIDLIDNGIIPDPFLNMNELEVEWVGETAWTYRTTFDSPSANSRSVYLVFEGLDTFAQVKLNDVIILESDNMFLSHRVDVTNKLSNEGPNVLSIDFDSALLKAREIKEQYPDHRWELFNGEAGRLVVRKAQYHWGWDWGPVLNTAGPWKPVWLEVSSAHINDFLLKYTVSTDLEKIQGTVEVDIEGLYDTANVSINFQDDAVYTTTAAKSSDGRLVVPFAIDQPKLWYPAGYGHQPQYSVSVSIVKDSQKLDAKTKKTGFRRSELVQKGDSHGKSFFFRINNIDIFCGGSCWIPADNLLPRITPAKYRDWLKLMIEGNQIMTRVWGGGIYEDDAFYDCCDEMGILVWQDFMFGCGNYPVGPSLIKSIREEAVQNVGRLHHHPSIVIYAGNNEDYQVQEQAGLEYNPDDKDPSSWLKSSFPARYYYEYLLPEVVNEVSPGMIYWPGSPFSGGKDTADKTTGDLHQWNVWHGTQEKYQVFDRLGGRFNSEFGMEAFPALSTIKHCITEDCDRFPQSQMMDFHNKADGHERRIATYVVENFRPLPDLESHIYLTQVCQSEAMTFAYRSWRRQWGDDRRCGGVLVWQMNDCWPAISWSIVDYFLTKKPAYYSIRRALKPIAAGVQRQHHDWSVVHARPAKTSSFEVWVASSKQQEVTVTVEIRFISIKSGRDIRDKIVKANTVLVPNGTTDILTGQIDNAKDEPHVISVSVLQSGICVSQDVDWPQPLKYLDFSDRGVEIQVGPDGYQLTANKPTKGLVFEELPGVSLEDNCIDLMPGEVVTVKARGNETLSGVPKYRYLY
;
A
#
# COMPACT_ATOMS: atom_id res chain seq x y z
N MET A 1 0.39 -44.07 26.33
CA MET A 1 -0.12 -42.70 26.25
C MET A 1 0.33 -42.14 24.91
N MET A 2 -0.60 -41.65 24.12
CA MET A 2 -0.28 -41.02 22.81
C MET A 2 0.61 -39.82 23.05
N PRO A 3 1.72 -39.61 22.28
CA PRO A 3 2.40 -38.35 22.26
C PRO A 3 1.39 -37.35 21.69
N PRO A 4 1.11 -36.25 22.38
CA PRO A 4 0.19 -35.26 21.84
C PRO A 4 0.83 -34.51 20.65
N ILE A 5 -0.03 -34.11 19.73
CA ILE A 5 0.28 -33.14 18.65
C ILE A 5 1.06 -31.96 19.25
N ALA A 6 1.95 -31.33 18.46
CA ALA A 6 2.62 -30.11 18.84
C ALA A 6 1.61 -29.10 19.45
N GLN A 7 1.93 -28.58 20.62
CA GLN A 7 1.08 -27.64 21.36
C GLN A 7 1.73 -26.26 21.30
N ARG A 8 0.95 -25.25 20.95
CA ARG A 8 1.39 -23.86 20.88
C ARG A 8 0.48 -23.01 21.77
N THR A 9 1.05 -22.34 22.74
CA THR A 9 0.33 -21.47 23.69
C THR A 9 0.82 -20.04 23.55
N LEU A 10 -0.10 -19.11 23.27
CA LEU A 10 0.20 -17.68 23.20
C LEU A 10 0.44 -17.12 24.60
N LEU A 11 1.57 -16.47 24.81
CA LEU A 11 1.88 -15.75 26.04
C LEU A 11 1.36 -14.31 25.91
N GLU A 12 0.03 -14.14 25.91
CA GLU A 12 -0.63 -12.85 25.65
C GLU A 12 -0.75 -11.98 26.92
N LYS A 13 -0.96 -12.59 28.08
CA LYS A 13 -1.33 -11.92 29.33
C LYS A 13 -0.29 -12.11 30.43
N GLY A 14 -0.43 -11.34 31.51
CA GLY A 14 0.46 -11.43 32.68
C GLY A 14 1.81 -10.73 32.50
N TRP A 15 1.91 -9.89 31.47
CA TRP A 15 3.10 -9.09 31.26
C TRP A 15 3.10 -7.81 32.11
N SER A 16 4.29 -7.36 32.43
CA SER A 16 4.58 -6.07 33.05
C SER A 16 5.81 -5.46 32.40
N PHE A 17 5.92 -4.13 32.45
CA PHE A 17 7.05 -3.40 31.90
C PHE A 17 7.52 -2.28 32.81
N LYS A 18 8.73 -1.80 32.62
CA LYS A 18 9.32 -0.62 33.25
C LYS A 18 10.53 -0.13 32.47
N LYS A 19 11.07 1.05 32.83
CA LYS A 19 12.40 1.43 32.36
C LYS A 19 13.46 0.49 32.96
N VAL A 20 14.49 0.16 32.20
CA VAL A 20 15.61 -0.68 32.69
C VAL A 20 16.27 -0.04 33.93
N THR A 21 16.37 1.28 33.97
CA THR A 21 16.96 2.04 35.07
C THR A 21 16.12 2.15 36.34
N ASP A 22 14.81 1.80 36.25
CA ASP A 22 13.91 1.95 37.38
C ASP A 22 14.11 0.85 38.46
N GLY A 23 13.76 1.17 39.71
CA GLY A 23 13.83 0.25 40.82
C GLY A 23 12.96 -1.01 40.68
N HIS A 24 13.17 -1.97 41.59
CA HIS A 24 12.50 -3.28 41.54
C HIS A 24 10.99 -3.18 41.59
N ASP A 25 10.42 -2.20 42.27
CA ASP A 25 8.96 -2.07 42.49
C ASP A 25 8.26 -1.18 41.44
N ALA A 26 8.95 -0.74 40.37
CA ALA A 26 8.42 0.20 39.35
C ALA A 26 7.60 -0.49 38.22
N TRP A 27 7.34 -1.78 38.32
CA TRP A 27 6.62 -2.52 37.29
C TRP A 27 5.19 -1.99 37.09
N LYS A 28 4.83 -1.81 35.81
CA LYS A 28 3.49 -1.41 35.36
C LYS A 28 2.88 -2.56 34.56
N PRO A 29 1.56 -2.75 34.62
CA PRO A 29 0.91 -3.79 33.86
C PRO A 29 0.92 -3.49 32.34
N VAL A 30 1.06 -4.56 31.56
CA VAL A 30 0.82 -4.57 30.12
C VAL A 30 -0.53 -5.24 29.86
N ALA A 31 -1.41 -4.59 29.13
CA ALA A 31 -2.76 -5.12 28.91
C ALA A 31 -2.73 -6.45 28.13
N ARG A 32 -1.87 -6.53 27.10
CA ARG A 32 -1.63 -7.74 26.30
C ARG A 32 -0.35 -7.58 25.47
N VAL A 33 0.24 -8.70 25.07
CA VAL A 33 1.28 -8.77 24.02
C VAL A 33 0.63 -9.42 22.79
N PRO A 34 0.82 -8.88 21.58
CA PRO A 34 1.78 -7.84 21.13
C PRO A 34 1.53 -6.45 21.71
N SER A 35 2.63 -5.74 22.05
CA SER A 35 2.61 -4.34 22.49
C SER A 35 3.95 -3.64 22.21
N VAL A 36 3.95 -2.32 22.43
CA VAL A 36 5.16 -1.47 22.45
C VAL A 36 5.04 -0.46 23.59
N ALA A 37 6.18 0.06 24.06
CA ALA A 37 6.23 0.94 25.22
C ALA A 37 5.29 2.15 25.15
N HIS A 38 5.10 2.75 23.99
CA HIS A 38 4.15 3.85 23.81
C HIS A 38 2.72 3.46 24.14
N ILE A 39 2.25 2.29 23.66
CA ILE A 39 0.90 1.79 23.97
C ILE A 39 0.77 1.57 25.47
N ASP A 40 1.74 0.88 26.08
CA ASP A 40 1.68 0.53 27.49
C ASP A 40 1.76 1.78 28.40
N LEU A 41 2.49 2.82 27.99
CA LEU A 41 2.54 4.10 28.71
C LEU A 41 1.21 4.87 28.58
N ILE A 42 0.59 4.87 27.41
CA ILE A 42 -0.76 5.47 27.19
C ILE A 42 -1.78 4.76 28.06
N ASP A 43 -1.83 3.43 28.02
CA ASP A 43 -2.78 2.61 28.78
C ASP A 43 -2.66 2.78 30.29
N ASN A 44 -1.44 3.09 30.77
CA ASN A 44 -1.18 3.38 32.17
C ASN A 44 -1.34 4.87 32.53
N GLY A 45 -1.73 5.73 31.59
CA GLY A 45 -1.92 7.18 31.78
C GLY A 45 -0.65 7.95 32.12
N ILE A 46 0.52 7.45 31.67
CA ILE A 46 1.84 8.05 31.96
C ILE A 46 2.21 9.09 30.90
N ILE A 47 1.79 8.87 29.65
CA ILE A 47 1.98 9.80 28.54
C ILE A 47 0.64 10.13 27.90
N PRO A 48 0.49 11.32 27.30
CA PRO A 48 -0.65 11.66 26.49
C PRO A 48 -0.66 10.84 25.20
N ASP A 49 -1.82 10.81 24.49
CA ASP A 49 -1.88 10.23 23.15
C ASP A 49 -1.03 11.10 22.18
N PRO A 50 0.02 10.54 21.55
CA PRO A 50 0.91 11.29 20.66
C PRO A 50 0.22 11.75 19.36
N PHE A 51 -0.97 11.22 19.05
CA PHE A 51 -1.72 11.58 17.84
C PHE A 51 -2.57 12.85 18.01
N LEU A 52 -2.59 13.45 19.23
CA LEU A 52 -3.34 14.66 19.52
C LEU A 52 -2.41 15.87 19.63
N ASN A 53 -2.82 16.99 19.04
CA ASN A 53 -2.11 18.27 19.13
C ASN A 53 -0.62 18.13 18.75
N MET A 54 0.27 18.56 19.63
CA MET A 54 1.72 18.42 19.52
C MET A 54 2.30 17.44 20.56
N ASN A 55 1.47 16.52 21.07
CA ASN A 55 1.87 15.57 22.12
C ASN A 55 3.03 14.65 21.71
N GLU A 56 3.26 14.47 20.40
CA GLU A 56 4.46 13.79 19.90
C GLU A 56 5.74 14.30 20.58
N LEU A 57 5.86 15.63 20.76
CA LEU A 57 7.03 16.25 21.38
C LEU A 57 7.16 15.90 22.87
N GLU A 58 6.06 15.64 23.56
CA GLU A 58 6.07 15.28 24.98
C GLU A 58 6.50 13.82 25.19
N VAL A 59 6.53 13.00 24.13
CA VAL A 59 6.82 11.57 24.24
C VAL A 59 8.12 11.13 23.55
N GLU A 60 8.89 12.04 22.99
CA GLU A 60 10.19 11.75 22.33
C GLU A 60 11.15 10.95 23.25
N TRP A 61 11.15 11.25 24.55
CA TRP A 61 11.96 10.56 25.54
C TRP A 61 11.71 9.05 25.61
N VAL A 62 10.56 8.56 25.14
CA VAL A 62 10.23 7.13 25.13
C VAL A 62 11.17 6.38 24.19
N GLY A 63 11.46 6.97 23.02
CA GLY A 63 12.41 6.44 22.04
C GLY A 63 13.87 6.46 22.51
N GLU A 64 14.23 7.34 23.46
CA GLU A 64 15.58 7.44 24.06
C GLU A 64 15.76 6.56 25.29
N THR A 65 14.73 5.80 25.68
CA THR A 65 14.70 4.99 26.90
C THR A 65 14.83 3.51 26.59
N ALA A 66 15.62 2.80 27.40
CA ALA A 66 15.67 1.33 27.40
C ALA A 66 14.53 0.77 28.28
N TRP A 67 13.83 -0.23 27.76
CA TRP A 67 12.64 -0.82 28.38
C TRP A 67 12.85 -2.28 28.70
N THR A 68 12.29 -2.78 29.83
CA THR A 68 12.24 -4.21 30.14
C THR A 68 10.80 -4.66 30.27
N TYR A 69 10.50 -5.80 29.66
CA TYR A 69 9.22 -6.51 29.73
C TYR A 69 9.41 -7.82 30.47
N ARG A 70 8.44 -8.23 31.27
CA ARG A 70 8.50 -9.47 32.02
C ARG A 70 7.13 -10.17 32.10
N THR A 71 7.15 -11.49 31.98
CA THR A 71 6.00 -12.36 32.30
C THR A 71 6.49 -13.63 33.00
N THR A 72 5.54 -14.39 33.52
CA THR A 72 5.80 -15.69 34.11
C THR A 72 4.90 -16.76 33.50
N PHE A 73 5.39 -17.99 33.39
CA PHE A 73 4.64 -19.14 32.92
C PHE A 73 5.09 -20.41 33.60
N ASP A 74 4.17 -21.38 33.75
CA ASP A 74 4.47 -22.69 34.33
C ASP A 74 5.21 -23.57 33.33
N SER A 75 6.14 -24.40 33.81
CA SER A 75 6.82 -25.40 32.98
C SER A 75 5.78 -26.35 32.39
N PRO A 76 5.68 -26.50 31.07
CA PRO A 76 4.76 -27.44 30.45
C PRO A 76 5.21 -28.88 30.71
N SER A 77 4.26 -29.84 30.77
CA SER A 77 4.57 -31.25 30.82
C SER A 77 5.25 -31.70 29.55
N ALA A 78 6.57 -31.73 29.54
CA ALA A 78 7.36 -32.00 28.32
C ALA A 78 7.32 -33.50 27.94
N ASN A 79 7.23 -34.46 28.91
CA ASN A 79 7.16 -35.91 28.64
C ASN A 79 8.09 -36.39 27.52
N SER A 80 9.37 -36.02 27.56
CA SER A 80 10.40 -36.33 26.54
C SER A 80 10.25 -35.53 25.23
N ARG A 81 9.54 -34.40 25.26
CA ARG A 81 9.41 -33.44 24.15
C ARG A 81 10.32 -32.23 24.38
N SER A 82 10.67 -31.53 23.29
CA SER A 82 11.36 -30.26 23.37
C SER A 82 10.39 -29.09 23.60
N VAL A 83 10.85 -28.08 24.30
CA VAL A 83 10.10 -26.87 24.60
C VAL A 83 10.82 -25.68 23.97
N TYR A 84 10.07 -24.88 23.24
CA TYR A 84 10.60 -23.72 22.55
C TYR A 84 9.85 -22.45 22.98
N LEU A 85 10.57 -21.33 23.01
CA LEU A 85 9.99 -20.01 22.98
C LEU A 85 10.13 -19.45 21.55
N VAL A 86 9.01 -18.96 21.00
CA VAL A 86 8.97 -18.39 19.66
C VAL A 86 8.60 -16.91 19.76
N PHE A 87 9.46 -16.05 19.24
CA PHE A 87 9.28 -14.59 19.17
C PHE A 87 9.07 -14.24 17.71
N GLU A 88 7.87 -13.83 17.29
CA GLU A 88 7.60 -13.50 15.90
C GLU A 88 8.11 -12.12 15.46
N GLY A 89 8.49 -11.29 16.43
CA GLY A 89 9.13 -10.00 16.18
C GLY A 89 9.43 -9.24 17.47
N LEU A 90 10.64 -8.77 17.61
CA LEU A 90 11.16 -7.97 18.73
C LEU A 90 11.66 -6.62 18.20
N ASP A 91 11.15 -5.52 18.72
CA ASP A 91 11.45 -4.17 18.22
C ASP A 91 12.35 -3.43 19.22
N THR A 92 13.68 -3.37 18.99
CA THR A 92 14.51 -3.90 17.91
C THR A 92 15.73 -4.61 18.50
N PHE A 93 16.57 -3.89 19.28
CA PHE A 93 17.72 -4.46 20.01
C PHE A 93 17.22 -5.10 21.29
N ALA A 94 17.12 -6.41 21.29
CA ALA A 94 16.49 -7.16 22.36
C ALA A 94 17.44 -8.19 22.97
N GLN A 95 17.52 -8.24 24.28
CA GLN A 95 18.16 -9.32 25.04
C GLN A 95 17.11 -10.07 25.81
N VAL A 96 16.88 -11.33 25.46
CA VAL A 96 15.86 -12.21 26.07
C VAL A 96 16.52 -13.10 27.11
N LYS A 97 15.95 -13.13 28.32
CA LYS A 97 16.40 -13.95 29.45
C LYS A 97 15.26 -14.87 29.92
N LEU A 98 15.60 -16.10 30.18
CA LEU A 98 14.75 -17.06 30.87
C LEU A 98 15.42 -17.47 32.18
N ASN A 99 14.76 -17.22 33.33
CA ASN A 99 15.30 -17.48 34.65
C ASN A 99 16.69 -16.87 34.82
N ASP A 100 16.86 -15.60 34.42
CA ASP A 100 18.08 -14.79 34.43
C ASP A 100 19.20 -15.28 33.48
N VAL A 101 18.98 -16.33 32.68
CA VAL A 101 19.93 -16.82 31.68
C VAL A 101 19.59 -16.24 30.30
N ILE A 102 20.55 -15.59 29.63
CA ILE A 102 20.38 -15.09 28.27
C ILE A 102 20.14 -16.27 27.33
N ILE A 103 19.05 -16.21 26.57
CA ILE A 103 18.65 -17.23 25.62
C ILE A 103 18.63 -16.75 24.16
N LEU A 104 18.55 -15.43 23.95
CA LEU A 104 18.49 -14.81 22.63
C LEU A 104 18.98 -13.37 22.71
N GLU A 105 19.69 -12.92 21.67
CA GLU A 105 19.93 -11.51 21.34
C GLU A 105 19.44 -11.26 19.92
N SER A 106 18.77 -10.12 19.70
CA SER A 106 18.20 -9.73 18.41
C SER A 106 18.46 -8.25 18.15
N ASP A 107 18.75 -7.91 16.86
CA ASP A 107 19.00 -6.55 16.39
C ASP A 107 18.15 -6.18 15.15
N ASN A 108 17.13 -7.01 14.84
CA ASN A 108 16.30 -6.87 13.66
C ASN A 108 14.84 -7.18 14.00
N MET A 109 13.96 -6.18 13.85
CA MET A 109 12.53 -6.34 14.18
C MET A 109 11.74 -7.22 13.21
N PHE A 110 12.30 -7.52 12.04
CA PHE A 110 11.64 -8.29 10.98
C PHE A 110 11.94 -9.79 11.04
N LEU A 111 12.75 -10.21 12.01
CA LEU A 111 13.11 -11.62 12.23
C LEU A 111 12.21 -12.29 13.27
N SER A 112 11.83 -13.52 12.97
CA SER A 112 11.25 -14.44 13.93
C SER A 112 12.32 -15.37 14.49
N HIS A 113 12.27 -15.65 15.79
CA HIS A 113 13.23 -16.48 16.51
C HIS A 113 12.53 -17.65 17.21
N ARG A 114 13.00 -18.86 17.03
CA ARG A 114 12.55 -20.06 17.73
C ARG A 114 13.71 -20.64 18.55
N VAL A 115 13.61 -20.59 19.87
CA VAL A 115 14.69 -20.87 20.81
C VAL A 115 14.36 -22.10 21.64
N ASP A 116 15.22 -23.13 21.61
CA ASP A 116 15.08 -24.30 22.47
C ASP A 116 15.40 -23.94 23.93
N VAL A 117 14.42 -24.13 24.80
CA VAL A 117 14.51 -23.85 26.24
C VAL A 117 14.29 -25.09 27.08
N THR A 118 14.27 -26.29 26.50
CA THR A 118 13.98 -27.55 27.15
C THR A 118 14.75 -27.75 28.44
N ASN A 119 16.06 -27.49 28.42
CA ASN A 119 16.94 -27.70 29.56
C ASN A 119 17.16 -26.41 30.40
N LYS A 120 16.39 -25.37 30.16
CA LYS A 120 16.49 -24.04 30.83
C LYS A 120 15.25 -23.72 31.68
N LEU A 121 14.24 -24.62 31.65
CA LEU A 121 13.01 -24.45 32.41
C LEU A 121 13.26 -24.75 33.91
N SER A 122 12.55 -24.01 34.76
CA SER A 122 12.55 -24.24 36.20
C SER A 122 11.88 -25.60 36.54
N ASN A 123 12.50 -26.32 37.45
CA ASN A 123 11.93 -27.52 38.04
C ASN A 123 11.05 -27.22 39.27
N GLU A 124 11.21 -26.02 39.83
CA GLU A 124 10.51 -25.54 41.03
C GLU A 124 9.92 -24.16 40.79
N GLY A 125 8.61 -24.04 40.78
CA GLY A 125 7.92 -22.77 40.56
C GLY A 125 7.86 -22.28 39.11
N PRO A 126 7.25 -21.11 38.85
CA PRO A 126 7.07 -20.57 37.51
C PRO A 126 8.39 -20.10 36.90
N ASN A 127 8.50 -20.21 35.58
CA ASN A 127 9.58 -19.58 34.81
C ASN A 127 9.35 -18.07 34.71
N VAL A 128 10.41 -17.33 34.74
CA VAL A 128 10.44 -15.87 34.51
C VAL A 128 11.06 -15.61 33.16
N LEU A 129 10.26 -15.08 32.23
CA LEU A 129 10.74 -14.58 30.94
C LEU A 129 10.86 -13.06 31.03
N SER A 130 12.03 -12.53 30.73
CA SER A 130 12.27 -11.09 30.63
C SER A 130 12.93 -10.74 29.31
N ILE A 131 12.59 -9.56 28.78
CA ILE A 131 13.13 -9.03 27.51
C ILE A 131 13.52 -7.58 27.76
N ASP A 132 14.82 -7.31 27.67
CA ASP A 132 15.36 -5.96 27.72
C ASP A 132 15.49 -5.42 26.29
N PHE A 133 14.92 -4.25 26.03
CA PHE A 133 15.01 -3.53 24.76
C PHE A 133 15.87 -2.28 24.96
N ASP A 134 16.97 -2.17 24.24
CA ASP A 134 17.74 -0.94 24.16
C ASP A 134 17.02 0.10 23.29
N SER A 135 17.33 1.37 23.49
CA SER A 135 16.89 2.43 22.60
C SER A 135 17.44 2.23 21.19
N ALA A 136 16.56 1.98 20.23
CA ALA A 136 16.95 1.85 18.82
C ALA A 136 17.58 3.16 18.30
N LEU A 137 17.08 4.30 18.75
CA LEU A 137 17.58 5.62 18.39
C LEU A 137 19.02 5.83 18.84
N LEU A 138 19.32 5.57 20.12
CA LEU A 138 20.67 5.76 20.69
C LEU A 138 21.65 4.73 20.12
N LYS A 139 21.23 3.47 19.97
CA LYS A 139 22.03 2.42 19.32
C LYS A 139 22.33 2.74 17.85
N ALA A 140 21.38 3.29 17.13
CA ALA A 140 21.58 3.72 15.75
C ALA A 140 22.69 4.78 15.65
N ARG A 141 22.68 5.76 16.55
CA ARG A 141 23.72 6.80 16.63
C ARG A 141 25.09 6.20 16.97
N GLU A 142 25.16 5.24 17.89
CA GLU A 142 26.37 4.51 18.27
C GLU A 142 26.94 3.67 17.11
N ILE A 143 26.07 2.89 16.42
CA ILE A 143 26.48 2.05 15.31
C ILE A 143 26.94 2.88 14.12
N LYS A 144 26.28 4.00 13.84
CA LYS A 144 26.65 4.94 12.77
C LYS A 144 28.11 5.39 12.87
N GLU A 145 28.61 5.63 14.08
CA GLU A 145 30.00 6.03 14.30
C GLU A 145 31.04 4.95 13.88
N GLN A 146 30.61 3.70 13.68
CA GLN A 146 31.46 2.62 13.18
C GLN A 146 31.70 2.69 11.65
N TYR A 147 31.03 3.59 10.96
CA TYR A 147 31.12 3.80 9.51
C TYR A 147 31.59 5.24 9.20
N PRO A 148 32.79 5.67 9.63
CA PRO A 148 33.21 7.07 9.55
C PRO A 148 33.39 7.58 8.12
N ASP A 149 33.68 6.71 7.17
CA ASP A 149 33.92 7.05 5.76
C ASP A 149 32.65 6.93 4.89
N HIS A 150 31.53 6.49 5.45
CA HIS A 150 30.30 6.30 4.70
C HIS A 150 29.62 7.64 4.39
N ARG A 151 29.14 7.81 3.18
CA ARG A 151 28.36 8.99 2.76
C ARG A 151 26.89 8.81 3.16
N TRP A 152 26.50 9.51 4.23
CA TRP A 152 25.16 9.49 4.80
C TRP A 152 24.24 10.41 4.02
N GLU A 153 23.66 9.91 2.92
CA GLU A 153 22.69 10.62 2.09
C GLU A 153 21.31 9.98 2.29
N LEU A 154 20.29 10.79 2.53
CA LEU A 154 18.93 10.31 2.80
C LEU A 154 17.89 11.42 2.62
N PHE A 155 16.64 11.02 2.40
CA PHE A 155 15.46 11.85 2.63
C PHE A 155 14.83 11.41 3.95
N ASN A 156 14.26 12.33 4.71
CA ASN A 156 13.52 12.08 5.95
C ASN A 156 14.27 11.33 7.07
N GLY A 157 13.90 11.60 8.31
CA GLY A 157 14.49 10.99 9.50
C GLY A 157 15.94 11.39 9.74
N GLU A 158 16.65 10.61 10.56
CA GLU A 158 18.08 10.81 10.81
C GLU A 158 18.92 9.66 10.23
N ALA A 159 20.20 9.93 9.95
CA ALA A 159 21.10 8.99 9.30
C ALA A 159 21.28 7.66 10.05
N GLY A 160 21.13 7.67 11.38
CA GLY A 160 21.19 6.46 12.19
C GLY A 160 20.21 5.38 11.80
N ARG A 161 19.05 5.74 11.21
CA ARG A 161 18.06 4.75 10.75
C ARG A 161 18.61 3.77 9.71
N LEU A 162 19.61 4.19 8.94
CA LEU A 162 20.18 3.38 7.86
C LEU A 162 21.02 2.19 8.32
N VAL A 163 21.41 2.16 9.61
CA VAL A 163 22.17 1.03 10.21
C VAL A 163 21.30 0.09 11.04
N VAL A 164 20.01 0.34 11.17
CA VAL A 164 19.09 -0.44 12.02
C VAL A 164 18.00 -1.09 11.18
N ARG A 165 17.82 -2.40 11.35
CA ARG A 165 16.74 -3.14 10.70
C ARG A 165 15.43 -2.96 11.49
N LYS A 166 14.83 -1.78 11.32
CA LYS A 166 13.58 -1.33 11.93
C LYS A 166 12.76 -0.55 10.90
N ALA A 167 11.45 -0.52 11.08
CA ALA A 167 10.56 0.31 10.27
C ALA A 167 11.10 1.74 10.18
N GLN A 168 11.46 2.17 8.98
CA GLN A 168 12.20 3.43 8.76
C GLN A 168 11.35 4.66 9.13
N TYR A 169 10.04 4.61 8.91
CA TYR A 169 9.12 5.70 9.23
C TYR A 169 9.00 6.01 10.74
N HIS A 170 9.43 5.12 11.62
CA HIS A 170 9.48 5.38 13.07
C HIS A 170 10.46 6.50 13.45
N TRP A 171 11.43 6.85 12.60
CA TRP A 171 12.29 8.03 12.75
C TRP A 171 11.66 9.34 12.22
N GLY A 172 10.35 9.32 11.93
CA GLY A 172 9.65 10.42 11.28
C GLY A 172 9.72 10.31 9.75
N TRP A 173 8.64 10.71 9.11
CA TRP A 173 8.55 10.83 7.67
C TRP A 173 7.77 12.08 7.29
N ASP A 174 7.81 12.49 6.02
CA ASP A 174 7.05 13.65 5.54
C ASP A 174 5.52 13.51 5.61
N TRP A 175 5.03 12.40 6.14
CA TRP A 175 3.62 12.10 6.44
C TRP A 175 3.42 11.43 7.81
N GLY A 176 4.48 11.16 8.58
CA GLY A 176 4.42 10.35 9.81
C GLY A 176 5.18 10.98 10.99
N PRO A 177 4.71 10.74 12.23
CA PRO A 177 5.33 11.27 13.44
C PRO A 177 6.63 10.55 13.79
N VAL A 178 7.48 11.17 14.59
CA VAL A 178 8.68 10.56 15.17
C VAL A 178 8.29 9.77 16.42
N LEU A 179 8.08 8.46 16.27
CA LEU A 179 7.76 7.56 17.38
C LEU A 179 8.64 6.31 17.31
N ASN A 180 9.83 6.37 17.88
CA ASN A 180 10.75 5.24 17.97
C ASN A 180 10.23 4.23 19.01
N THR A 181 9.46 3.25 18.56
CA THR A 181 8.87 2.21 19.41
C THR A 181 9.90 1.19 19.90
N ALA A 182 9.58 0.50 21.01
CA ALA A 182 10.34 -0.63 21.53
C ALA A 182 9.38 -1.60 22.23
N GLY A 183 9.56 -2.92 22.01
CA GLY A 183 8.74 -3.94 22.67
C GLY A 183 8.52 -5.22 21.86
N PRO A 184 7.82 -6.19 22.41
CA PRO A 184 7.39 -7.40 21.71
C PRO A 184 6.20 -7.07 20.78
N TRP A 185 6.50 -6.50 19.60
CA TRP A 185 5.48 -5.96 18.68
C TRP A 185 4.70 -7.03 17.90
N LYS A 186 5.18 -8.30 17.96
CA LYS A 186 4.50 -9.49 17.43
C LYS A 186 4.31 -10.54 18.52
N PRO A 187 3.50 -11.59 18.28
CA PRO A 187 3.21 -12.62 19.27
C PRO A 187 4.45 -13.33 19.84
N VAL A 188 4.33 -13.72 21.12
CA VAL A 188 5.29 -14.58 21.84
C VAL A 188 4.61 -15.89 22.19
N TRP A 189 5.18 -17.03 21.78
CA TRP A 189 4.58 -18.34 21.97
C TRP A 189 5.46 -19.26 22.80
N LEU A 190 4.83 -20.11 23.59
CA LEU A 190 5.41 -21.30 24.19
C LEU A 190 4.97 -22.51 23.37
N GLU A 191 5.93 -23.26 22.85
CA GLU A 191 5.69 -24.41 21.97
C GLU A 191 6.28 -25.69 22.59
N VAL A 192 5.54 -26.79 22.50
CA VAL A 192 5.97 -28.12 22.99
C VAL A 192 5.78 -29.11 21.87
N SER A 193 6.88 -29.70 21.38
CA SER A 193 6.83 -30.64 20.26
C SER A 193 7.89 -31.73 20.37
N SER A 194 7.61 -32.92 19.84
CA SER A 194 8.58 -34.00 19.67
C SER A 194 9.19 -34.03 18.28
N ALA A 195 8.47 -33.49 17.31
CA ALA A 195 8.94 -33.14 15.99
C ALA A 195 8.09 -31.98 15.48
N HIS A 196 8.67 -31.14 14.63
CA HIS A 196 8.04 -29.89 14.19
C HIS A 196 8.28 -29.64 12.71
N ILE A 197 7.28 -29.12 12.03
CA ILE A 197 7.40 -28.59 10.66
C ILE A 197 7.77 -27.12 10.78
N ASN A 198 9.06 -26.77 10.59
CA ASN A 198 9.52 -25.40 10.65
C ASN A 198 8.78 -24.57 9.60
N ASP A 199 8.88 -24.99 8.33
CA ASP A 199 8.10 -24.43 7.23
C ASP A 199 8.03 -25.39 6.06
N PHE A 200 7.24 -25.04 5.03
CA PHE A 200 7.31 -25.66 3.72
C PHE A 200 7.14 -24.63 2.62
N LEU A 201 7.89 -24.83 1.53
CA LEU A 201 7.85 -23.99 0.33
C LEU A 201 7.08 -24.73 -0.77
N LEU A 202 6.20 -24.00 -1.46
CA LEU A 202 5.46 -24.50 -2.62
C LEU A 202 6.04 -23.90 -3.89
N LYS A 203 6.90 -24.63 -4.57
CA LYS A 203 7.51 -24.20 -5.84
C LYS A 203 6.77 -24.82 -7.00
N TYR A 204 6.29 -24.02 -7.96
CA TYR A 204 5.48 -24.52 -9.06
C TYR A 204 5.65 -23.69 -10.34
N THR A 205 5.29 -24.32 -11.45
CA THR A 205 5.10 -23.68 -12.74
C THR A 205 3.74 -24.03 -13.33
N VAL A 206 3.14 -23.09 -14.02
CA VAL A 206 1.91 -23.31 -14.81
C VAL A 206 2.30 -23.37 -16.28
N SER A 207 1.81 -24.39 -17.00
CA SER A 207 2.06 -24.55 -18.44
C SER A 207 1.54 -23.33 -19.24
N THR A 208 2.11 -23.09 -20.40
CA THR A 208 1.74 -21.95 -21.26
C THR A 208 0.30 -22.00 -21.77
N ASP A 209 -0.26 -23.18 -21.93
CA ASP A 209 -1.67 -23.43 -22.27
C ASP A 209 -2.60 -23.33 -21.05
N LEU A 210 -2.03 -23.14 -19.84
CA LEU A 210 -2.74 -23.04 -18.56
C LEU A 210 -3.45 -24.32 -18.11
N GLU A 211 -3.18 -25.45 -18.73
CA GLU A 211 -3.88 -26.71 -18.48
C GLU A 211 -3.21 -27.59 -17.41
N LYS A 212 -1.97 -27.27 -17.03
CA LYS A 212 -1.20 -28.10 -16.11
C LYS A 212 -0.34 -27.30 -15.13
N ILE A 213 -0.30 -27.75 -13.89
CA ILE A 213 0.66 -27.33 -12.88
C ILE A 213 1.61 -28.47 -12.59
N GLN A 214 2.90 -28.15 -12.48
CA GLN A 214 3.93 -29.04 -11.96
C GLN A 214 4.75 -28.30 -10.89
N GLY A 215 5.10 -29.00 -9.82
CA GLY A 215 5.85 -28.39 -8.74
C GLY A 215 6.35 -29.35 -7.70
N THR A 216 6.90 -28.77 -6.64
CA THR A 216 7.39 -29.49 -5.46
C THR A 216 6.87 -28.80 -4.18
N VAL A 217 6.58 -29.59 -3.16
CA VAL A 217 6.45 -29.15 -1.78
C VAL A 217 7.75 -29.50 -1.07
N GLU A 218 8.53 -28.49 -0.70
CA GLU A 218 9.81 -28.65 0.00
C GLU A 218 9.57 -28.37 1.48
N VAL A 219 9.74 -29.39 2.33
CA VAL A 219 9.40 -29.35 3.77
C VAL A 219 10.66 -29.36 4.60
N ASP A 220 10.76 -28.43 5.53
CA ASP A 220 11.79 -28.38 6.58
C ASP A 220 11.22 -28.92 7.88
N ILE A 221 11.79 -30.05 8.35
CA ILE A 221 11.29 -30.80 9.49
C ILE A 221 12.40 -31.01 10.52
N GLU A 222 12.12 -30.62 11.75
CA GLU A 222 12.96 -30.88 12.91
C GLU A 222 12.43 -32.07 13.70
N GLY A 223 13.34 -32.94 14.17
CA GLY A 223 13.01 -34.08 15.02
C GLY A 223 12.83 -35.40 14.27
N LEU A 224 12.29 -36.40 14.96
CA LEU A 224 12.14 -37.77 14.45
C LEU A 224 10.69 -38.06 14.03
N TYR A 225 10.52 -38.44 12.78
CA TYR A 225 9.26 -38.86 12.17
C TYR A 225 9.49 -40.06 11.24
N ASP A 226 8.46 -40.79 10.90
CA ASP A 226 8.50 -41.95 9.99
C ASP A 226 8.10 -41.53 8.59
N THR A 227 6.97 -40.83 8.48
CA THR A 227 6.39 -40.38 7.20
C THR A 227 5.84 -38.98 7.31
N ALA A 228 5.80 -38.29 6.16
CA ALA A 228 5.09 -37.03 5.96
C ALA A 228 3.96 -37.25 4.93
N ASN A 229 2.76 -36.82 5.30
CA ASN A 229 1.63 -36.77 4.38
C ASN A 229 1.51 -35.35 3.81
N VAL A 230 1.45 -35.25 2.50
CA VAL A 230 1.26 -33.99 1.77
C VAL A 230 -0.06 -34.07 1.03
N SER A 231 -0.95 -33.08 1.20
CA SER A 231 -2.20 -32.97 0.48
C SER A 231 -2.40 -31.56 -0.07
N ILE A 232 -2.94 -31.50 -1.30
CA ILE A 232 -3.40 -30.27 -1.92
C ILE A 232 -4.89 -30.44 -2.17
N ASN A 233 -5.70 -29.58 -1.56
CA ASN A 233 -7.15 -29.64 -1.65
C ASN A 233 -7.70 -28.36 -2.29
N PHE A 234 -8.70 -28.52 -3.14
CA PHE A 234 -9.51 -27.42 -3.65
C PHE A 234 -10.92 -27.58 -3.06
N GLN A 235 -11.34 -26.59 -2.26
CA GLN A 235 -12.50 -26.74 -1.37
C GLN A 235 -12.29 -27.98 -0.47
N ASP A 236 -13.22 -28.93 -0.45
CA ASP A 236 -13.13 -30.15 0.35
C ASP A 236 -12.55 -31.34 -0.43
N ASP A 237 -12.31 -31.18 -1.74
CA ASP A 237 -11.82 -32.24 -2.61
C ASP A 237 -10.29 -32.27 -2.66
N ALA A 238 -9.71 -33.45 -2.41
CA ALA A 238 -8.30 -33.69 -2.57
C ALA A 238 -7.93 -33.78 -4.07
N VAL A 239 -7.19 -32.80 -4.58
CA VAL A 239 -6.68 -32.82 -5.96
C VAL A 239 -5.33 -33.49 -6.08
N TYR A 240 -4.60 -33.58 -4.97
CA TYR A 240 -3.35 -34.33 -4.86
C TYR A 240 -3.14 -34.81 -3.42
N THR A 241 -2.70 -36.06 -3.26
CA THR A 241 -2.34 -36.60 -1.94
C THR A 241 -1.20 -37.61 -2.11
N THR A 242 -0.22 -37.55 -1.24
CA THR A 242 0.86 -38.53 -1.19
C THR A 242 1.42 -38.68 0.21
N THR A 243 2.08 -39.80 0.44
CA THR A 243 2.85 -40.08 1.68
C THR A 243 4.31 -40.30 1.27
N ALA A 244 5.21 -39.53 1.85
CA ALA A 244 6.64 -39.63 1.62
C ALA A 244 7.37 -40.15 2.86
N ALA A 245 8.32 -41.04 2.67
CA ALA A 245 9.20 -41.51 3.73
C ALA A 245 10.22 -40.43 4.11
N LYS A 246 10.77 -40.49 5.30
CA LYS A 246 11.83 -39.59 5.76
C LYS A 246 13.00 -39.57 4.79
N SER A 247 13.46 -38.39 4.46
CA SER A 247 14.71 -38.19 3.68
C SER A 247 15.94 -38.38 4.55
N SER A 248 17.03 -38.81 3.94
CA SER A 248 18.32 -39.04 4.62
C SER A 248 19.05 -37.76 4.99
N ASP A 249 18.71 -36.62 4.30
CA ASP A 249 19.36 -35.30 4.44
C ASP A 249 18.55 -34.29 5.25
N GLY A 250 17.40 -34.71 5.82
CA GLY A 250 16.54 -33.86 6.66
C GLY A 250 15.58 -32.95 5.88
N ARG A 251 15.78 -32.77 4.57
CA ARG A 251 14.84 -32.05 3.70
C ARG A 251 13.95 -33.04 2.96
N LEU A 252 12.65 -32.78 2.95
CA LEU A 252 11.70 -33.58 2.21
C LEU A 252 11.23 -32.81 0.98
N VAL A 253 11.44 -33.34 -0.20
CA VAL A 253 10.97 -32.76 -1.46
C VAL A 253 9.93 -33.69 -2.08
N VAL A 254 8.70 -33.20 -2.19
CA VAL A 254 7.55 -33.97 -2.68
C VAL A 254 7.07 -33.38 -4.00
N PRO A 255 7.28 -34.04 -5.14
CA PRO A 255 6.76 -33.55 -6.43
C PRO A 255 5.23 -33.71 -6.50
N PHE A 256 4.57 -32.79 -7.18
CA PHE A 256 3.15 -32.86 -7.47
C PHE A 256 2.85 -32.39 -8.90
N ALA A 257 1.68 -32.80 -9.40
CA ALA A 257 1.10 -32.30 -10.63
C ALA A 257 -0.42 -32.18 -10.49
N ILE A 258 -1.00 -31.15 -11.10
CA ILE A 258 -2.45 -30.92 -11.14
C ILE A 258 -2.82 -30.64 -12.59
N ASP A 259 -3.71 -31.44 -13.15
CA ASP A 259 -4.29 -31.26 -14.47
C ASP A 259 -5.59 -30.41 -14.39
N GLN A 260 -5.84 -29.55 -15.36
CA GLN A 260 -6.99 -28.66 -15.45
C GLN A 260 -7.23 -27.82 -14.15
N PRO A 261 -6.21 -27.09 -13.67
CA PRO A 261 -6.31 -26.36 -12.40
C PRO A 261 -7.29 -25.21 -12.49
N LYS A 262 -7.91 -24.84 -11.37
CA LYS A 262 -8.59 -23.56 -11.22
C LYS A 262 -7.54 -22.48 -10.90
N LEU A 263 -7.34 -21.56 -11.84
CA LEU A 263 -6.32 -20.53 -11.72
C LEU A 263 -6.85 -19.28 -11.03
N TRP A 264 -5.99 -18.66 -10.24
CA TRP A 264 -6.25 -17.39 -9.54
C TRP A 264 -6.02 -16.20 -10.49
N TYR A 265 -6.94 -15.22 -10.47
CA TYR A 265 -6.88 -14.00 -11.27
C TYR A 265 -7.04 -12.76 -10.38
N PRO A 266 -6.50 -11.60 -10.78
CA PRO A 266 -6.81 -10.35 -10.10
C PRO A 266 -8.29 -9.96 -10.30
N ALA A 267 -8.80 -9.12 -9.41
CA ALA A 267 -10.17 -8.64 -9.44
C ALA A 267 -10.54 -8.03 -10.80
N GLY A 268 -11.72 -8.36 -11.31
CA GLY A 268 -12.21 -7.90 -12.61
C GLY A 268 -11.74 -8.71 -13.81
N TYR A 269 -10.74 -9.60 -13.66
CA TYR A 269 -10.18 -10.45 -14.73
C TYR A 269 -10.54 -11.93 -14.57
N GLY A 270 -11.03 -12.35 -13.43
CA GLY A 270 -11.46 -13.72 -13.14
C GLY A 270 -11.75 -13.93 -11.67
N HIS A 271 -11.82 -15.21 -11.26
CA HIS A 271 -12.08 -15.63 -9.89
C HIS A 271 -10.78 -15.79 -9.08
N GLN A 272 -10.88 -15.85 -7.75
CA GLN A 272 -9.80 -16.04 -6.81
C GLN A 272 -9.86 -17.41 -6.10
N PRO A 273 -9.78 -18.54 -6.83
CA PRO A 273 -9.77 -19.85 -6.22
C PRO A 273 -8.54 -20.06 -5.35
N GLN A 274 -8.75 -20.57 -4.14
CA GLN A 274 -7.69 -20.89 -3.21
C GLN A 274 -7.65 -22.39 -2.94
N TYR A 275 -6.43 -22.93 -2.89
CA TYR A 275 -6.13 -24.30 -2.52
C TYR A 275 -5.55 -24.35 -1.11
N SER A 276 -5.89 -25.37 -0.34
CA SER A 276 -5.25 -25.66 0.95
C SER A 276 -4.13 -26.69 0.72
N VAL A 277 -2.90 -26.29 0.98
CA VAL A 277 -1.74 -27.19 0.96
C VAL A 277 -1.41 -27.55 2.40
N SER A 278 -1.53 -28.83 2.76
CA SER A 278 -1.31 -29.33 4.10
C SER A 278 -0.19 -30.34 4.14
N VAL A 279 0.71 -30.19 5.10
CA VAL A 279 1.77 -31.14 5.42
C VAL A 279 1.53 -31.63 6.84
N SER A 280 1.59 -32.94 7.06
CA SER A 280 1.55 -33.50 8.42
C SER A 280 2.58 -34.62 8.59
N ILE A 281 3.27 -34.65 9.71
CA ILE A 281 4.27 -35.65 10.05
C ILE A 281 3.71 -36.68 11.03
N VAL A 282 4.07 -37.93 10.79
CA VAL A 282 3.55 -39.09 11.50
C VAL A 282 4.72 -39.95 11.99
N LYS A 283 4.60 -40.48 13.23
CA LYS A 283 5.50 -41.46 13.80
C LYS A 283 4.66 -42.50 14.56
N ASP A 284 4.97 -43.80 14.42
CA ASP A 284 4.24 -44.91 15.06
C ASP A 284 2.72 -44.77 14.85
N SER A 285 2.27 -44.41 13.66
CA SER A 285 0.86 -44.13 13.28
C SER A 285 0.21 -42.96 14.02
N GLN A 286 0.98 -42.10 14.70
CA GLN A 286 0.48 -40.93 15.40
C GLN A 286 0.92 -39.64 14.70
N LYS A 287 -0.01 -38.73 14.53
CA LYS A 287 0.28 -37.38 13.99
C LYS A 287 1.02 -36.58 15.06
N LEU A 288 2.23 -36.09 14.71
CA LEU A 288 3.06 -35.30 15.62
C LEU A 288 2.86 -33.80 15.42
N ASP A 289 2.78 -33.35 14.15
CA ASP A 289 2.58 -31.94 13.79
C ASP A 289 1.87 -31.83 12.45
N ALA A 290 1.29 -30.66 12.17
CA ALA A 290 0.74 -30.32 10.87
C ALA A 290 0.76 -28.82 10.64
N LYS A 291 1.07 -28.43 9.39
CA LYS A 291 1.05 -27.04 8.92
C LYS A 291 0.22 -26.95 7.64
N THR A 292 -0.59 -25.91 7.51
CA THR A 292 -1.42 -25.67 6.32
C THR A 292 -1.20 -24.24 5.85
N LYS A 293 -1.00 -24.07 4.53
CA LYS A 293 -0.99 -22.78 3.86
C LYS A 293 -2.09 -22.76 2.80
N LYS A 294 -2.72 -21.63 2.60
CA LYS A 294 -3.60 -21.37 1.44
C LYS A 294 -2.78 -20.81 0.30
N THR A 295 -3.10 -21.14 -0.93
CA THR A 295 -2.46 -20.59 -2.12
C THR A 295 -3.43 -20.52 -3.29
N GLY A 296 -3.14 -19.65 -4.25
CA GLY A 296 -3.76 -19.66 -5.56
C GLY A 296 -2.68 -19.92 -6.62
N PHE A 297 -3.01 -20.74 -7.61
CA PHE A 297 -2.08 -21.01 -8.70
C PHE A 297 -2.27 -20.02 -9.84
N ARG A 298 -1.19 -19.45 -10.33
CA ARG A 298 -1.18 -18.52 -11.46
C ARG A 298 0.14 -18.60 -12.21
N ARG A 299 0.11 -18.16 -13.45
CA ARG A 299 1.31 -17.79 -14.22
C ARG A 299 1.40 -16.26 -14.23
N SER A 300 2.53 -15.69 -13.83
CA SER A 300 2.75 -14.25 -13.92
C SER A 300 4.05 -13.92 -14.65
N GLU A 301 4.01 -12.84 -15.43
CA GLU A 301 5.14 -12.36 -16.22
C GLU A 301 5.18 -10.83 -16.14
N LEU A 302 6.38 -10.27 -16.02
CA LEU A 302 6.62 -8.86 -16.30
C LEU A 302 7.04 -8.74 -17.77
N VAL A 303 6.19 -8.09 -18.57
CA VAL A 303 6.43 -7.96 -20.01
C VAL A 303 7.29 -6.74 -20.28
N GLN A 304 8.54 -6.99 -20.69
CA GLN A 304 9.53 -5.99 -21.03
C GLN A 304 10.01 -6.20 -22.47
N LYS A 305 9.29 -5.60 -23.44
CA LYS A 305 9.62 -5.69 -24.87
C LYS A 305 9.90 -4.30 -25.43
N GLY A 306 10.85 -4.20 -26.37
CA GLY A 306 11.10 -2.98 -27.12
C GLY A 306 9.91 -2.63 -28.01
N ASP A 307 9.51 -1.37 -28.02
CA ASP A 307 8.46 -0.80 -28.87
C ASP A 307 8.79 0.65 -29.27
N SER A 308 7.85 1.36 -29.91
CA SER A 308 8.03 2.74 -30.36
C SER A 308 8.18 3.75 -29.23
N HIS A 309 7.87 3.36 -27.98
CA HIS A 309 7.91 4.19 -26.77
C HIS A 309 9.08 3.84 -25.84
N GLY A 310 9.93 2.85 -26.23
CA GLY A 310 11.05 2.36 -25.43
C GLY A 310 10.90 0.88 -25.06
N LYS A 311 10.88 0.54 -23.79
CA LYS A 311 10.74 -0.83 -23.30
C LYS A 311 9.51 -0.95 -22.41
N SER A 312 8.54 -1.79 -22.80
CA SER A 312 7.28 -1.96 -22.04
C SER A 312 7.52 -2.40 -20.60
N PHE A 313 6.57 -2.07 -19.72
CA PHE A 313 6.57 -2.51 -18.32
C PHE A 313 5.13 -2.73 -17.87
N PHE A 314 4.65 -3.97 -17.98
CA PHE A 314 3.31 -4.34 -17.52
C PHE A 314 3.26 -5.82 -17.13
N PHE A 315 2.29 -6.17 -16.29
CA PHE A 315 2.10 -7.55 -15.84
C PHE A 315 1.15 -8.30 -16.76
N ARG A 316 1.48 -9.57 -16.97
CA ARG A 316 0.62 -10.55 -17.65
C ARG A 316 0.32 -11.69 -16.69
N ILE A 317 -0.95 -11.89 -16.37
CA ILE A 317 -1.40 -12.95 -15.48
C ILE A 317 -2.26 -13.94 -16.29
N ASN A 318 -1.87 -15.23 -16.26
CA ASN A 318 -2.55 -16.29 -17.00
C ASN A 318 -2.83 -15.89 -18.46
N ASN A 319 -1.81 -15.39 -19.13
CA ASN A 319 -1.84 -14.93 -20.53
C ASN A 319 -2.71 -13.69 -20.80
N ILE A 320 -3.22 -13.00 -19.77
CA ILE A 320 -3.98 -11.75 -19.89
C ILE A 320 -3.11 -10.58 -19.45
N ASP A 321 -2.98 -9.57 -20.30
CA ASP A 321 -2.30 -8.32 -19.96
C ASP A 321 -3.15 -7.52 -18.97
N ILE A 322 -2.55 -7.01 -17.91
CA ILE A 322 -3.25 -6.33 -16.82
C ILE A 322 -2.83 -4.86 -16.78
N PHE A 323 -3.81 -3.95 -16.82
CA PHE A 323 -3.59 -2.57 -16.42
C PHE A 323 -3.68 -2.45 -14.90
N CYS A 324 -2.56 -2.17 -14.24
CA CYS A 324 -2.47 -2.12 -12.79
C CYS A 324 -2.85 -0.74 -12.25
N GLY A 325 -4.13 -0.51 -12.02
CA GLY A 325 -4.63 0.68 -11.33
C GLY A 325 -4.72 0.45 -9.83
N GLY A 326 -4.16 1.34 -9.03
CA GLY A 326 -4.15 1.16 -7.58
C GLY A 326 -3.45 2.28 -6.81
N SER A 327 -2.89 1.96 -5.65
CA SER A 327 -2.23 2.91 -4.75
C SER A 327 -1.08 2.29 -3.97
N CYS A 328 -0.18 3.15 -3.49
CA CYS A 328 0.86 2.78 -2.54
C CYS A 328 0.26 2.63 -1.13
N TRP A 329 0.81 1.70 -0.37
CA TRP A 329 0.43 1.36 0.99
C TRP A 329 1.55 1.65 1.97
N ILE A 330 1.25 2.40 3.03
CA ILE A 330 2.10 2.56 4.21
C ILE A 330 1.47 1.81 5.40
N PRO A 331 2.19 1.52 6.50
CA PRO A 331 1.57 0.89 7.66
C PRO A 331 0.35 1.67 8.14
N ALA A 332 -0.74 0.97 8.45
CA ALA A 332 -2.05 1.59 8.76
C ALA A 332 -2.13 2.23 10.16
N ASP A 333 -1.04 2.19 10.92
CA ASP A 333 -0.89 2.83 12.23
C ASP A 333 0.60 3.00 12.55
N ASN A 334 0.98 4.08 13.21
CA ASN A 334 2.35 4.23 13.68
C ASN A 334 2.66 3.28 14.86
N LEU A 335 1.66 2.96 15.67
CA LEU A 335 1.74 2.00 16.76
C LEU A 335 1.26 0.63 16.27
N LEU A 336 2.13 -0.12 15.62
CA LEU A 336 1.87 -1.36 14.86
C LEU A 336 0.94 -2.37 15.54
N PRO A 337 1.03 -2.66 16.89
CA PRO A 337 0.12 -3.61 17.54
C PRO A 337 -1.36 -3.19 17.55
N ARG A 338 -1.70 -1.96 17.16
CA ARG A 338 -3.08 -1.49 16.97
C ARG A 338 -3.70 -1.96 15.66
N ILE A 339 -2.90 -2.48 14.73
CA ILE A 339 -3.39 -2.96 13.44
C ILE A 339 -3.94 -4.39 13.61
N THR A 340 -5.24 -4.54 13.45
CA THR A 340 -5.93 -5.83 13.57
C THR A 340 -6.24 -6.43 12.20
N PRO A 341 -6.48 -7.74 12.08
CA PRO A 341 -6.96 -8.37 10.84
C PRO A 341 -8.23 -7.70 10.28
N ALA A 342 -9.13 -7.24 11.14
CA ALA A 342 -10.33 -6.50 10.72
C ALA A 342 -9.96 -5.14 10.08
N LYS A 343 -9.01 -4.40 10.68
CA LYS A 343 -8.53 -3.11 10.14
C LYS A 343 -7.92 -3.30 8.74
N TYR A 344 -7.10 -4.34 8.51
CA TYR A 344 -6.60 -4.66 7.17
C TYR A 344 -7.73 -4.94 6.18
N ARG A 345 -8.70 -5.76 6.57
CA ARG A 345 -9.83 -6.10 5.70
C ARG A 345 -10.66 -4.87 5.33
N ASP A 346 -10.89 -3.96 6.26
CA ASP A 346 -11.65 -2.72 6.01
C ASP A 346 -10.92 -1.81 5.01
N TRP A 347 -9.61 -1.64 5.16
CA TRP A 347 -8.79 -0.88 4.23
C TRP A 347 -8.76 -1.48 2.82
N LEU A 348 -8.48 -2.79 2.71
CA LEU A 348 -8.39 -3.48 1.41
C LEU A 348 -9.75 -3.58 0.71
N LYS A 349 -10.85 -3.65 1.48
CA LYS A 349 -12.19 -3.55 0.95
C LYS A 349 -12.43 -2.20 0.27
N LEU A 350 -11.96 -1.09 0.85
CA LEU A 350 -12.02 0.23 0.20
C LEU A 350 -11.25 0.25 -1.12
N MET A 351 -10.12 -0.44 -1.24
CA MET A 351 -9.40 -0.53 -2.51
C MET A 351 -10.26 -1.18 -3.60
N ILE A 352 -10.87 -2.32 -3.33
CA ILE A 352 -11.74 -3.03 -4.28
C ILE A 352 -13.00 -2.21 -4.60
N GLU A 353 -13.63 -1.60 -3.60
CA GLU A 353 -14.77 -0.70 -3.82
C GLU A 353 -14.37 0.54 -4.65
N GLY A 354 -13.09 0.95 -4.57
CA GLY A 354 -12.45 1.97 -5.39
C GLY A 354 -12.01 1.51 -6.78
N ASN A 355 -12.35 0.28 -7.21
CA ASN A 355 -11.88 -0.34 -8.45
C ASN A 355 -10.34 -0.46 -8.57
N GLN A 356 -9.64 -0.42 -7.45
CA GLN A 356 -8.19 -0.58 -7.39
C GLN A 356 -7.84 -2.06 -7.27
N ILE A 357 -6.93 -2.53 -8.11
CA ILE A 357 -6.56 -3.96 -8.18
C ILE A 357 -5.09 -4.21 -7.88
N MET A 358 -4.32 -3.17 -7.54
CA MET A 358 -2.93 -3.30 -7.15
C MET A 358 -2.60 -2.40 -5.98
N THR A 359 -1.78 -2.89 -5.06
CA THR A 359 -1.18 -2.11 -4.00
C THR A 359 0.34 -2.31 -3.97
N ARG A 360 1.09 -1.25 -3.68
CA ARG A 360 2.52 -1.33 -3.43
C ARG A 360 2.79 -1.15 -1.95
N VAL A 361 3.30 -2.20 -1.30
CA VAL A 361 3.76 -2.14 0.09
C VAL A 361 5.12 -1.45 0.10
N TRP A 362 5.15 -0.23 0.59
CA TRP A 362 6.27 0.68 0.55
C TRP A 362 7.45 0.26 1.45
N GLY A 363 8.68 0.43 0.95
CA GLY A 363 9.91 -0.07 1.57
C GLY A 363 10.37 0.59 2.87
N GLY A 364 9.80 1.73 3.26
CA GLY A 364 10.12 2.37 4.55
C GLY A 364 9.22 1.90 5.71
N GLY A 365 8.27 0.99 5.46
CA GLY A 365 7.32 0.45 6.43
C GLY A 365 7.75 -0.89 7.02
N ILE A 366 6.89 -1.88 6.88
CA ILE A 366 7.07 -3.25 7.39
C ILE A 366 6.66 -4.27 6.32
N TYR A 367 7.14 -5.52 6.43
CA TYR A 367 6.44 -6.64 5.82
C TYR A 367 5.15 -6.86 6.61
N GLU A 368 4.00 -6.65 5.98
CA GLU A 368 2.71 -6.64 6.66
C GLU A 368 2.37 -8.00 7.30
N ASP A 369 1.36 -8.05 8.14
CA ASP A 369 0.85 -9.29 8.73
C ASP A 369 0.25 -10.21 7.65
N ASP A 370 0.24 -11.54 7.91
CA ASP A 370 -0.34 -12.53 6.99
C ASP A 370 -1.79 -12.20 6.63
N ALA A 371 -2.56 -11.62 7.57
CA ALA A 371 -3.93 -11.20 7.33
C ALA A 371 -4.07 -10.17 6.20
N PHE A 372 -3.07 -9.31 5.98
CA PHE A 372 -3.06 -8.38 4.85
C PHE A 372 -2.99 -9.13 3.52
N TYR A 373 -2.03 -10.06 3.40
CA TYR A 373 -1.82 -10.82 2.16
C TYR A 373 -2.96 -11.82 1.92
N ASP A 374 -3.47 -12.46 2.97
CA ASP A 374 -4.66 -13.33 2.88
C ASP A 374 -5.86 -12.56 2.32
N CYS A 375 -6.08 -11.33 2.78
CA CYS A 375 -7.14 -10.47 2.24
C CYS A 375 -6.87 -10.07 0.78
N CYS A 376 -5.62 -9.77 0.40
CA CYS A 376 -5.26 -9.50 -1.00
C CYS A 376 -5.53 -10.71 -1.89
N ASP A 377 -5.20 -11.92 -1.42
CA ASP A 377 -5.48 -13.18 -2.14
C ASP A 377 -6.99 -13.42 -2.33
N GLU A 378 -7.77 -13.20 -1.27
CA GLU A 378 -9.23 -13.38 -1.28
C GLU A 378 -9.93 -12.36 -2.19
N MET A 379 -9.45 -11.11 -2.20
CA MET A 379 -10.06 -10.00 -2.93
C MET A 379 -9.51 -9.82 -4.35
N GLY A 380 -8.42 -10.50 -4.70
CA GLY A 380 -7.79 -10.37 -6.01
C GLY A 380 -6.98 -9.08 -6.19
N ILE A 381 -6.35 -8.59 -5.13
CA ILE A 381 -5.47 -7.42 -5.18
C ILE A 381 -4.04 -7.88 -5.46
N LEU A 382 -3.44 -7.38 -6.53
CA LEU A 382 -2.03 -7.60 -6.82
C LEU A 382 -1.16 -6.81 -5.83
N VAL A 383 -0.08 -7.41 -5.36
CA VAL A 383 0.87 -6.79 -4.43
C VAL A 383 2.22 -6.62 -5.10
N TRP A 384 2.71 -5.39 -5.11
CA TRP A 384 4.09 -5.02 -5.31
C TRP A 384 4.74 -4.90 -3.95
N GLN A 385 5.68 -5.77 -3.62
CA GLN A 385 6.32 -5.82 -2.31
C GLN A 385 7.73 -5.23 -2.38
N ASP A 386 7.95 -4.08 -1.74
CA ASP A 386 9.32 -3.59 -1.53
C ASP A 386 9.99 -4.35 -0.37
N PHE A 387 11.31 -4.55 -0.45
CA PHE A 387 12.13 -4.84 0.72
C PHE A 387 12.27 -3.58 1.57
N MET A 388 12.48 -3.77 2.88
CA MET A 388 12.45 -2.68 3.86
C MET A 388 13.71 -1.82 3.80
N PHE A 389 13.83 -1.06 2.71
CA PHE A 389 14.80 0.00 2.46
C PHE A 389 14.06 1.20 1.86
N GLY A 390 14.37 2.41 2.32
CA GLY A 390 13.69 3.60 1.81
C GLY A 390 14.53 4.86 1.91
N CYS A 391 14.66 5.55 0.79
CA CYS A 391 15.19 6.90 0.66
C CYS A 391 16.53 7.10 1.37
N GLY A 392 17.52 6.21 1.12
CA GLY A 392 18.80 6.31 1.77
C GLY A 392 19.95 5.58 1.10
N ASN A 393 21.16 6.03 1.40
CA ASN A 393 22.38 5.30 1.06
C ASN A 393 22.78 4.40 2.23
N TYR A 394 22.33 3.13 2.20
CA TYR A 394 22.57 2.19 3.30
C TYR A 394 24.02 1.68 3.30
N PRO A 395 24.70 1.64 4.47
CA PRO A 395 26.03 1.06 4.56
C PRO A 395 25.98 -0.45 4.41
N VAL A 396 27.13 -1.03 4.03
CA VAL A 396 27.28 -2.47 3.88
C VAL A 396 28.43 -2.95 4.78
N GLY A 397 28.13 -3.98 5.56
CA GLY A 397 29.09 -4.64 6.43
C GLY A 397 28.71 -6.10 6.70
N PRO A 398 29.63 -6.96 7.19
CA PRO A 398 29.35 -8.39 7.34
C PRO A 398 28.12 -8.72 8.21
N SER A 399 27.89 -7.99 9.29
CA SER A 399 26.74 -8.17 10.18
C SER A 399 25.44 -7.77 9.51
N LEU A 400 25.42 -6.64 8.79
CA LEU A 400 24.26 -6.17 8.06
C LEU A 400 23.92 -7.11 6.90
N ILE A 401 24.91 -7.59 6.13
CA ILE A 401 24.71 -8.58 5.07
C ILE A 401 24.04 -9.83 5.63
N LYS A 402 24.54 -10.35 6.76
CA LYS A 402 23.97 -11.54 7.38
C LYS A 402 22.52 -11.28 7.85
N SER A 403 22.28 -10.22 8.59
CA SER A 403 20.96 -9.86 9.14
C SER A 403 19.94 -9.63 8.01
N ILE A 404 20.30 -8.88 6.97
CA ILE A 404 19.44 -8.61 5.80
C ILE A 404 19.15 -9.90 5.01
N ARG A 405 20.16 -10.79 4.86
CA ARG A 405 19.93 -12.07 4.18
C ARG A 405 18.95 -12.95 4.95
N GLU A 406 19.12 -13.06 6.27
CA GLU A 406 18.20 -13.82 7.14
C GLU A 406 16.78 -13.23 7.09
N GLU A 407 16.65 -11.91 7.14
CA GLU A 407 15.39 -11.19 6.99
C GLU A 407 14.71 -11.50 5.66
N ALA A 408 15.46 -11.40 4.56
CA ALA A 408 14.94 -11.66 3.22
C ALA A 408 14.48 -13.13 3.07
N VAL A 409 15.29 -14.10 3.54
CA VAL A 409 14.96 -15.54 3.50
C VAL A 409 13.68 -15.81 4.28
N GLN A 410 13.56 -15.31 5.51
CA GLN A 410 12.39 -15.54 6.33
C GLN A 410 11.12 -14.90 5.74
N ASN A 411 11.19 -13.65 5.29
CA ASN A 411 10.00 -12.94 4.81
C ASN A 411 9.58 -13.40 3.40
N VAL A 412 10.51 -13.66 2.48
CA VAL A 412 10.16 -14.27 1.19
C VAL A 412 9.61 -15.68 1.40
N GLY A 413 10.18 -16.47 2.32
CA GLY A 413 9.69 -17.82 2.67
C GLY A 413 8.30 -17.79 3.29
N ARG A 414 8.00 -16.81 4.16
CA ARG A 414 6.68 -16.60 4.72
C ARG A 414 5.66 -16.26 3.63
N LEU A 415 6.03 -15.41 2.70
CA LEU A 415 5.12 -14.78 1.73
C LEU A 415 5.01 -15.49 0.38
N HIS A 416 5.91 -16.42 0.03
CA HIS A 416 6.03 -17.01 -1.31
C HIS A 416 4.76 -17.71 -1.83
N HIS A 417 3.87 -18.15 -0.95
CA HIS A 417 2.65 -18.88 -1.29
C HIS A 417 1.46 -17.97 -1.65
N HIS A 418 1.57 -16.66 -1.46
CA HIS A 418 0.51 -15.70 -1.77
C HIS A 418 0.45 -15.40 -3.28
N PRO A 419 -0.64 -15.75 -3.98
CA PRO A 419 -0.78 -15.47 -5.41
C PRO A 419 -0.89 -13.98 -5.71
N SER A 420 -1.27 -13.16 -4.76
CA SER A 420 -1.37 -11.71 -4.88
C SER A 420 -0.01 -11.05 -5.12
N ILE A 421 1.08 -11.55 -4.54
CA ILE A 421 2.42 -10.96 -4.71
C ILE A 421 2.94 -11.26 -6.11
N VAL A 422 3.12 -10.23 -6.93
CA VAL A 422 3.57 -10.37 -8.33
C VAL A 422 4.97 -9.87 -8.58
N ILE A 423 5.56 -9.10 -7.67
CA ILE A 423 6.91 -8.56 -7.79
C ILE A 423 7.48 -8.24 -6.42
N TYR A 424 8.77 -8.47 -6.24
CA TYR A 424 9.58 -7.90 -5.17
C TYR A 424 10.46 -6.80 -5.72
N ALA A 425 10.55 -5.65 -5.02
CA ALA A 425 11.46 -4.56 -5.36
C ALA A 425 12.48 -4.33 -4.24
N GLY A 426 13.71 -4.02 -4.63
CA GLY A 426 14.84 -3.96 -3.70
C GLY A 426 14.76 -2.83 -2.68
N ASN A 427 14.17 -1.69 -3.06
CA ASN A 427 14.09 -0.50 -2.21
C ASN A 427 13.08 0.52 -2.73
N ASN A 428 12.78 1.52 -1.90
CA ASN A 428 12.10 2.76 -2.29
C ASN A 428 13.12 3.90 -2.42
N GLU A 429 13.32 4.43 -3.63
CA GLU A 429 14.02 5.67 -3.98
C GLU A 429 15.52 5.75 -3.66
N ASP A 430 16.17 4.68 -3.26
CA ASP A 430 17.59 4.72 -2.93
C ASP A 430 18.46 5.04 -4.17
N TYR A 431 18.00 4.66 -5.38
CA TYR A 431 18.63 5.08 -6.63
C TYR A 431 18.40 6.57 -6.93
N GLN A 432 17.28 7.16 -6.52
CA GLN A 432 17.07 8.61 -6.61
C GLN A 432 17.97 9.37 -5.64
N VAL A 433 18.15 8.87 -4.41
CA VAL A 433 19.13 9.42 -3.47
C VAL A 433 20.53 9.34 -4.06
N GLN A 434 20.91 8.19 -4.65
CA GLN A 434 22.17 8.02 -5.34
C GLN A 434 22.38 9.07 -6.45
N GLU A 435 21.37 9.26 -7.32
CA GLU A 435 21.41 10.20 -8.44
C GLU A 435 21.53 11.65 -7.95
N GLN A 436 20.70 12.08 -7.03
CA GLN A 436 20.68 13.43 -6.50
C GLN A 436 21.96 13.80 -5.73
N ALA A 437 22.50 12.86 -4.96
CA ALA A 437 23.75 13.04 -4.22
C ALA A 437 25.01 12.85 -5.08
N GLY A 438 24.86 12.44 -6.35
CA GLY A 438 25.98 12.16 -7.24
C GLY A 438 26.90 11.04 -6.74
N LEU A 439 26.31 9.98 -6.13
CA LEU A 439 27.09 8.82 -5.72
C LEU A 439 27.50 7.98 -6.94
N GLU A 440 28.56 7.21 -6.80
CA GLU A 440 29.11 6.40 -7.89
C GLU A 440 28.15 5.30 -8.30
N TYR A 441 27.66 5.36 -9.55
CA TYR A 441 26.83 4.33 -10.15
C TYR A 441 27.18 4.16 -11.63
N ASN A 442 27.61 2.95 -11.98
CA ASN A 442 27.82 2.56 -13.37
C ASN A 442 26.93 1.33 -13.68
N PRO A 443 25.86 1.47 -14.46
CA PRO A 443 24.97 0.35 -14.77
C PRO A 443 25.66 -0.78 -15.58
N ASP A 444 26.77 -0.50 -16.26
CA ASP A 444 27.54 -1.50 -17.03
C ASP A 444 28.49 -2.32 -16.15
N ASP A 445 28.84 -1.82 -14.96
CA ASP A 445 29.62 -2.59 -13.98
C ASP A 445 28.73 -3.67 -13.35
N LYS A 446 29.15 -4.93 -13.46
CA LYS A 446 28.44 -6.11 -12.94
C LYS A 446 29.23 -6.86 -11.86
N ASP A 447 30.30 -6.27 -11.35
CA ASP A 447 31.10 -6.87 -10.27
C ASP A 447 30.63 -6.40 -8.88
N PRO A 448 29.94 -7.26 -8.08
CA PRO A 448 29.48 -6.90 -6.75
C PRO A 448 30.63 -6.47 -5.81
N SER A 449 31.85 -6.96 -6.05
CA SER A 449 33.00 -6.61 -5.22
C SER A 449 33.48 -5.17 -5.43
N SER A 450 33.24 -4.60 -6.60
CA SER A 450 33.51 -3.20 -6.91
C SER A 450 32.49 -2.27 -6.23
N TRP A 451 31.24 -2.68 -6.19
CA TRP A 451 30.15 -1.90 -5.58
C TRP A 451 30.35 -1.68 -4.09
N LEU A 452 30.88 -2.66 -3.37
CA LEU A 452 31.23 -2.56 -1.95
C LEU A 452 32.25 -1.47 -1.63
N LYS A 453 33.03 -1.05 -2.64
CA LYS A 453 34.07 0.00 -2.51
C LYS A 453 33.64 1.35 -3.07
N SER A 454 32.45 1.41 -3.68
CA SER A 454 31.91 2.64 -4.24
C SER A 454 31.26 3.51 -3.15
N SER A 455 30.93 4.73 -3.49
CA SER A 455 30.13 5.61 -2.62
C SER A 455 28.64 5.22 -2.52
N PHE A 456 28.18 4.22 -3.32
CA PHE A 456 26.84 3.63 -3.26
C PHE A 456 26.93 2.12 -3.01
N PRO A 457 27.40 1.68 -1.83
CA PRO A 457 27.60 0.25 -1.54
C PRO A 457 26.26 -0.51 -1.42
N ALA A 458 25.17 0.15 -1.10
CA ALA A 458 23.83 -0.43 -0.98
C ALA A 458 23.36 -1.15 -2.25
N ARG A 459 23.92 -0.82 -3.44
CA ARG A 459 23.73 -1.54 -4.69
C ARG A 459 23.95 -3.05 -4.53
N TYR A 460 24.89 -3.46 -3.65
CA TYR A 460 25.17 -4.88 -3.34
C TYR A 460 23.92 -5.60 -2.84
N TYR A 461 23.11 -4.95 -1.99
CA TYR A 461 21.85 -5.53 -1.55
C TYR A 461 20.87 -5.68 -2.71
N TYR A 462 20.70 -4.64 -3.53
CA TYR A 462 19.63 -4.54 -4.53
C TYR A 462 19.89 -5.34 -5.81
N GLU A 463 21.13 -5.40 -6.27
CA GLU A 463 21.44 -6.08 -7.54
C GLU A 463 22.15 -7.44 -7.36
N TYR A 464 22.51 -7.83 -6.11
CA TYR A 464 23.16 -9.12 -5.84
C TYR A 464 22.45 -9.92 -4.75
N LEU A 465 22.42 -9.45 -3.50
CA LEU A 465 21.95 -10.25 -2.36
C LEU A 465 20.46 -10.59 -2.43
N LEU A 466 19.61 -9.60 -2.64
CA LEU A 466 18.16 -9.79 -2.62
C LEU A 466 17.66 -10.61 -3.81
N PRO A 467 18.09 -10.38 -5.08
CA PRO A 467 17.67 -11.23 -6.19
C PRO A 467 18.15 -12.68 -6.03
N GLU A 468 19.34 -12.91 -5.43
CA GLU A 468 19.81 -14.27 -5.12
C GLU A 468 18.87 -14.97 -4.14
N VAL A 469 18.47 -14.29 -3.05
CA VAL A 469 17.53 -14.83 -2.05
C VAL A 469 16.15 -15.08 -2.66
N VAL A 470 15.61 -14.14 -3.44
CA VAL A 470 14.30 -14.32 -4.09
C VAL A 470 14.33 -15.53 -5.02
N ASN A 471 15.38 -15.70 -5.81
CA ASN A 471 15.52 -16.86 -6.71
C ASN A 471 15.72 -18.19 -5.96
N GLU A 472 16.41 -18.18 -4.81
CA GLU A 472 16.59 -19.37 -3.96
C GLU A 472 15.27 -19.84 -3.35
N VAL A 473 14.52 -18.89 -2.75
CA VAL A 473 13.34 -19.20 -1.95
C VAL A 473 12.07 -19.32 -2.80
N SER A 474 11.90 -18.46 -3.79
CA SER A 474 10.74 -18.38 -4.67
C SER A 474 11.14 -18.31 -6.14
N PRO A 475 11.67 -19.43 -6.72
CA PRO A 475 12.14 -19.45 -8.10
C PRO A 475 11.05 -19.01 -9.09
N GLY A 476 11.43 -18.12 -10.02
CA GLY A 476 10.51 -17.58 -11.03
C GLY A 476 9.67 -16.39 -10.57
N MET A 477 9.78 -15.98 -9.30
CA MET A 477 9.22 -14.73 -8.84
C MET A 477 9.96 -13.55 -9.47
N ILE A 478 9.20 -12.53 -9.88
CA ILE A 478 9.77 -11.33 -10.49
C ILE A 478 10.47 -10.52 -9.40
N TYR A 479 11.69 -10.12 -9.68
CA TYR A 479 12.48 -9.21 -8.87
C TYR A 479 12.83 -7.95 -9.65
N TRP A 480 12.77 -6.79 -9.00
CA TRP A 480 13.10 -5.48 -9.55
C TRP A 480 14.08 -4.75 -8.61
N PRO A 481 15.19 -4.17 -9.06
CA PRO A 481 16.25 -3.67 -8.17
C PRO A 481 15.84 -2.53 -7.26
N GLY A 482 14.85 -1.74 -7.62
CA GLY A 482 14.33 -0.60 -6.83
C GLY A 482 13.03 -0.05 -7.41
N SER A 483 12.46 0.93 -6.77
CA SER A 483 11.34 1.71 -7.29
C SER A 483 11.56 3.18 -6.91
N PRO A 484 11.77 4.11 -7.91
CA PRO A 484 11.83 3.80 -9.33
C PRO A 484 13.19 3.20 -9.76
N PHE A 485 13.14 2.47 -10.87
CA PHE A 485 14.36 1.94 -11.48
C PHE A 485 14.21 1.81 -13.00
N SER A 486 15.11 2.43 -13.75
CA SER A 486 15.11 2.40 -15.22
C SER A 486 16.09 1.38 -15.83
N GLY A 487 17.02 0.88 -15.03
CA GLY A 487 18.18 0.11 -15.48
C GLY A 487 19.33 0.98 -16.01
N GLY A 488 19.15 2.30 -16.06
CA GLY A 488 20.13 3.31 -16.45
C GLY A 488 20.54 4.20 -15.30
N LYS A 489 21.15 5.35 -15.61
CA LYS A 489 21.53 6.37 -14.61
C LYS A 489 20.39 7.32 -14.25
N ASP A 490 19.47 7.56 -15.17
CA ASP A 490 18.32 8.43 -14.99
C ASP A 490 17.15 7.60 -14.43
N THR A 491 16.82 7.81 -13.16
CA THR A 491 15.68 7.15 -12.51
C THR A 491 14.34 7.69 -13.01
N ALA A 492 14.33 8.84 -13.70
CA ALA A 492 13.15 9.46 -14.27
C ALA A 492 12.97 9.20 -15.78
N ASP A 493 13.67 8.17 -16.34
CA ASP A 493 13.52 7.78 -17.74
C ASP A 493 12.12 7.24 -18.03
N LYS A 494 11.33 8.00 -18.80
CA LYS A 494 9.94 7.65 -19.14
C LYS A 494 9.82 6.48 -20.11
N THR A 495 10.91 6.02 -20.70
CA THR A 495 10.90 5.03 -21.78
C THR A 495 11.10 3.59 -21.26
N THR A 496 11.53 3.42 -20.02
CA THR A 496 11.85 2.09 -19.45
C THR A 496 11.59 2.04 -17.94
N GLY A 497 11.28 0.85 -17.45
CA GLY A 497 11.07 0.62 -16.02
C GLY A 497 9.84 1.27 -15.44
N ASP A 498 9.90 1.55 -14.14
CA ASP A 498 8.88 2.26 -13.39
C ASP A 498 9.34 3.67 -13.04
N LEU A 499 8.40 4.56 -12.79
CA LEU A 499 8.63 5.98 -12.60
C LEU A 499 7.89 6.51 -11.37
N HIS A 500 8.60 7.27 -10.53
CA HIS A 500 8.02 8.15 -9.52
C HIS A 500 7.83 9.55 -10.14
N GLN A 501 6.58 9.94 -10.39
CA GLN A 501 6.26 11.19 -11.08
C GLN A 501 5.93 12.30 -10.08
N TRP A 502 6.96 12.97 -9.59
CA TRP A 502 6.82 14.06 -8.63
C TRP A 502 6.98 15.46 -9.23
N ASN A 503 7.06 15.62 -10.56
CA ASN A 503 7.11 16.96 -11.18
C ASN A 503 5.80 17.75 -11.04
N VAL A 504 4.66 17.09 -10.82
CA VAL A 504 3.52 17.71 -10.18
C VAL A 504 3.72 17.55 -8.69
N TRP A 505 3.62 18.59 -7.90
CA TRP A 505 3.82 18.69 -6.46
C TRP A 505 5.27 19.02 -6.05
N HIS A 506 6.23 18.07 -6.07
CA HIS A 506 7.62 18.30 -5.60
C HIS A 506 8.49 18.97 -6.64
N GLY A 507 8.93 18.29 -7.66
CA GLY A 507 9.97 18.66 -8.61
C GLY A 507 9.82 20.06 -9.22
N THR A 508 9.50 20.12 -10.50
CA THR A 508 9.32 21.40 -11.24
C THR A 508 7.99 22.09 -10.93
N GLN A 509 7.11 21.48 -10.13
CA GLN A 509 5.77 21.96 -9.79
C GLN A 509 4.92 22.25 -11.03
N GLU A 510 4.93 21.30 -11.96
CA GLU A 510 4.11 21.33 -13.16
C GLU A 510 2.61 21.36 -12.82
N LYS A 511 1.82 21.91 -13.71
CA LYS A 511 0.37 21.91 -13.60
C LYS A 511 -0.18 20.48 -13.72
N TYR A 512 -1.14 20.09 -12.91
CA TYR A 512 -1.72 18.75 -12.97
C TYR A 512 -2.45 18.47 -14.29
N GLN A 513 -2.85 19.51 -15.04
CA GLN A 513 -3.48 19.37 -16.35
C GLN A 513 -2.58 18.75 -17.43
N VAL A 514 -1.26 18.64 -17.16
CA VAL A 514 -0.28 18.07 -18.11
C VAL A 514 0.23 16.68 -17.73
N PHE A 515 -0.42 15.99 -16.80
CA PHE A 515 -0.05 14.62 -16.43
C PHE A 515 0.03 13.65 -17.63
N ASP A 516 -0.78 13.89 -18.68
CA ASP A 516 -0.74 13.12 -19.93
C ASP A 516 0.64 13.06 -20.59
N ARG A 517 1.49 14.08 -20.37
CA ARG A 517 2.84 14.24 -20.95
C ARG A 517 3.95 13.79 -20.00
N LEU A 518 3.64 13.58 -18.73
CA LEU A 518 4.62 13.34 -17.68
C LEU A 518 4.81 11.86 -17.35
N GLY A 519 3.86 11.00 -17.66
CA GLY A 519 3.91 9.58 -17.31
C GLY A 519 4.95 8.76 -18.08
N GLY A 520 5.35 7.64 -17.47
CA GLY A 520 6.27 6.64 -18.01
C GLY A 520 5.58 5.32 -18.35
N ARG A 521 6.39 4.25 -18.42
CA ARG A 521 5.91 2.90 -18.75
C ARG A 521 5.09 2.26 -17.63
N PHE A 522 5.32 2.69 -16.37
CA PHE A 522 4.56 2.36 -15.18
C PHE A 522 4.77 3.48 -14.16
N ASN A 523 3.71 4.11 -13.70
CA ASN A 523 3.80 5.17 -12.72
C ASN A 523 3.54 4.58 -11.34
N SER A 524 4.61 4.13 -10.69
CA SER A 524 4.57 3.40 -9.42
C SER A 524 4.38 4.31 -8.22
N GLU A 525 4.58 5.64 -8.39
CA GLU A 525 4.32 6.64 -7.37
C GLU A 525 4.08 8.03 -7.96
N PHE A 526 3.09 8.75 -7.46
CA PHE A 526 2.79 10.16 -7.71
C PHE A 526 1.69 10.60 -6.76
N GLY A 527 1.53 11.90 -6.51
CA GLY A 527 0.46 12.33 -5.62
C GLY A 527 0.30 13.84 -5.50
N MET A 528 -0.63 14.23 -4.64
CA MET A 528 -0.90 15.61 -4.22
C MET A 528 -1.52 15.58 -2.83
N GLU A 529 -1.10 16.46 -1.94
CA GLU A 529 -1.69 16.57 -0.61
C GLU A 529 -3.10 17.18 -0.62
N ALA A 530 -3.88 16.77 0.37
CA ALA A 530 -5.14 17.40 0.73
C ALA A 530 -5.40 17.27 2.23
N PHE A 531 -6.10 18.24 2.77
CA PHE A 531 -6.58 18.17 4.14
C PHE A 531 -7.50 16.96 4.33
N PRO A 532 -7.47 16.29 5.50
CA PRO A 532 -8.43 15.24 5.84
C PRO A 532 -9.82 15.81 6.10
N ALA A 533 -10.77 14.94 6.43
CA ALA A 533 -12.12 15.39 6.81
C ALA A 533 -12.09 16.32 8.04
N LEU A 534 -13.05 17.23 8.13
CA LEU A 534 -13.17 18.13 9.29
C LEU A 534 -13.32 17.36 10.62
N SER A 535 -13.97 16.21 10.60
CA SER A 535 -14.09 15.33 11.77
C SER A 535 -12.73 14.82 12.26
N THR A 536 -11.85 14.46 11.34
CA THR A 536 -10.46 14.04 11.63
C THR A 536 -9.66 15.18 12.26
N ILE A 537 -9.77 16.38 11.69
CA ILE A 537 -9.12 17.59 12.26
C ILE A 537 -9.65 17.87 13.68
N LYS A 538 -10.97 17.81 13.89
CA LYS A 538 -11.56 18.01 15.21
C LYS A 538 -11.14 16.96 16.24
N HIS A 539 -10.80 15.76 15.78
CA HIS A 539 -10.28 14.72 16.66
C HIS A 539 -8.84 15.00 17.09
N CYS A 540 -7.95 15.32 16.15
CA CYS A 540 -6.53 15.44 16.45
C CYS A 540 -6.14 16.84 16.99
N ILE A 541 -6.87 17.89 16.66
CA ILE A 541 -6.67 19.25 17.23
C ILE A 541 -7.82 19.56 18.17
N THR A 542 -7.55 19.54 19.47
CA THR A 542 -8.60 19.56 20.50
C THR A 542 -9.19 20.95 20.74
N GLU A 543 -8.41 22.03 20.57
CA GLU A 543 -8.82 23.40 20.84
C GLU A 543 -9.37 24.08 19.58
N ASP A 544 -10.57 24.68 19.68
CA ASP A 544 -11.22 25.35 18.54
C ASP A 544 -10.40 26.54 18.00
N CYS A 545 -9.66 27.24 18.89
CA CYS A 545 -8.84 28.39 18.50
C CYS A 545 -7.65 28.00 17.60
N ASP A 546 -7.25 26.73 17.56
CA ASP A 546 -6.15 26.20 16.74
C ASP A 546 -6.63 25.58 15.43
N ARG A 547 -7.96 25.57 15.19
CA ARG A 547 -8.56 24.99 13.98
C ARG A 547 -8.75 26.03 12.86
N PHE A 548 -7.63 26.52 12.35
CA PHE A 548 -7.62 27.36 11.14
C PHE A 548 -6.47 26.94 10.21
N PRO A 549 -6.55 27.16 8.86
CA PRO A 549 -5.69 26.53 7.89
C PRO A 549 -4.17 26.66 8.10
N GLN A 550 -3.70 27.73 8.71
CA GLN A 550 -2.27 28.03 8.92
C GLN A 550 -1.91 28.07 10.42
N SER A 551 -2.64 27.32 11.26
CA SER A 551 -2.27 27.22 12.66
C SER A 551 -1.03 26.36 12.85
N GLN A 552 -0.29 26.60 13.93
CA GLN A 552 0.85 25.78 14.29
C GLN A 552 0.48 24.29 14.44
N MET A 553 -0.73 24.00 14.93
CA MET A 553 -1.23 22.64 15.08
C MET A 553 -1.48 21.99 13.72
N MET A 554 -2.04 22.73 12.75
CA MET A 554 -2.22 22.22 11.38
C MET A 554 -0.87 21.94 10.70
N ASP A 555 0.07 22.87 10.80
CA ASP A 555 1.42 22.71 10.24
C ASP A 555 2.13 21.53 10.91
N PHE A 556 1.94 21.32 12.22
CA PHE A 556 2.53 20.18 12.94
C PHE A 556 1.97 18.83 12.45
N HIS A 557 0.69 18.76 12.09
CA HIS A 557 0.05 17.58 11.51
C HIS A 557 0.27 17.43 10.00
N ASN A 558 1.04 18.32 9.37
CA ASN A 558 1.62 18.16 8.06
C ASN A 558 3.14 18.12 8.19
N LYS A 559 3.73 16.98 7.92
CA LYS A 559 5.17 16.74 8.12
C LYS A 559 6.02 17.05 6.88
N ALA A 560 5.40 17.47 5.76
CA ALA A 560 6.10 17.69 4.50
C ALA A 560 6.74 19.09 4.43
N ASP A 561 7.97 19.16 3.98
CA ASP A 561 8.70 20.41 3.77
C ASP A 561 8.02 21.29 2.70
N GLY A 562 7.75 22.55 3.03
CA GLY A 562 7.21 23.55 2.11
C GLY A 562 5.78 23.25 1.61
N HIS A 563 5.02 22.50 2.36
CA HIS A 563 3.63 22.13 2.06
C HIS A 563 2.74 23.35 1.84
N GLU A 564 2.88 24.42 2.66
CA GLU A 564 2.05 25.62 2.54
C GLU A 564 2.19 26.29 1.15
N ARG A 565 3.41 26.35 0.63
CA ARG A 565 3.68 26.93 -0.69
C ARG A 565 3.05 26.10 -1.79
N ARG A 566 3.18 24.76 -1.71
CA ARG A 566 2.64 23.84 -2.71
C ARG A 566 1.12 23.87 -2.69
N ILE A 567 0.49 23.69 -1.52
CA ILE A 567 -0.97 23.80 -1.36
C ILE A 567 -1.46 25.14 -1.90
N ALA A 568 -0.85 26.26 -1.47
CA ALA A 568 -1.24 27.59 -1.94
C ALA A 568 -1.08 27.72 -3.46
N THR A 569 0.02 27.25 -4.05
CA THR A 569 0.27 27.31 -5.49
C THR A 569 -0.84 26.62 -6.25
N TYR A 570 -1.13 25.36 -5.96
CA TYR A 570 -2.14 24.59 -6.70
C TYR A 570 -3.55 25.09 -6.48
N VAL A 571 -3.90 25.51 -5.24
CA VAL A 571 -5.22 26.07 -4.95
C VAL A 571 -5.41 27.42 -5.65
N VAL A 572 -4.47 28.36 -5.52
CA VAL A 572 -4.58 29.71 -6.10
C VAL A 572 -4.50 29.71 -7.64
N GLU A 573 -3.72 28.78 -8.21
CA GLU A 573 -3.68 28.66 -9.68
C GLU A 573 -5.03 28.23 -10.25
N ASN A 574 -5.79 27.40 -9.56
CA ASN A 574 -6.96 26.73 -10.12
C ASN A 574 -8.30 27.21 -9.56
N PHE A 575 -8.34 27.70 -8.31
CA PHE A 575 -9.56 28.03 -7.59
C PHE A 575 -9.53 29.45 -7.00
N ARG A 576 -10.64 29.89 -6.41
CA ARG A 576 -10.77 31.12 -5.62
C ARG A 576 -10.71 30.76 -4.14
N PRO A 577 -9.57 30.97 -3.46
CA PRO A 577 -9.45 30.58 -2.06
C PRO A 577 -10.36 31.43 -1.15
N LEU A 578 -10.85 30.80 -0.09
CA LEU A 578 -11.59 31.42 1.00
C LEU A 578 -10.86 31.18 2.32
N PRO A 579 -10.98 32.07 3.29
CA PRO A 579 -10.16 32.03 4.51
C PRO A 579 -10.63 31.03 5.56
N ASP A 580 -11.87 30.53 5.50
CA ASP A 580 -12.40 29.60 6.49
C ASP A 580 -11.89 28.16 6.27
N LEU A 581 -11.75 27.42 7.37
CA LEU A 581 -11.21 26.08 7.36
C LEU A 581 -12.02 25.10 6.49
N GLU A 582 -13.34 25.14 6.56
CA GLU A 582 -14.17 24.20 5.80
C GLU A 582 -14.04 24.42 4.27
N SER A 583 -13.97 25.69 3.84
CA SER A 583 -13.71 26.01 2.43
C SER A 583 -12.29 25.61 2.02
N HIS A 584 -11.31 25.76 2.89
CA HIS A 584 -9.94 25.36 2.63
C HIS A 584 -9.83 23.82 2.48
N ILE A 585 -10.44 23.05 3.39
CA ILE A 585 -10.54 21.58 3.28
C ILE A 585 -11.15 21.21 1.93
N TYR A 586 -12.31 21.77 1.61
CA TYR A 586 -13.00 21.48 0.35
C TYR A 586 -12.11 21.77 -0.87
N LEU A 587 -11.47 22.93 -0.94
CA LEU A 587 -10.66 23.32 -2.10
C LEU A 587 -9.40 22.46 -2.25
N THR A 588 -8.72 22.09 -1.16
CA THR A 588 -7.56 21.18 -1.24
C THR A 588 -7.97 19.79 -1.70
N GLN A 589 -9.09 19.27 -1.20
CA GLN A 589 -9.63 17.97 -1.57
C GLN A 589 -10.11 17.95 -3.04
N VAL A 590 -10.76 18.99 -3.52
CA VAL A 590 -11.16 19.09 -4.93
C VAL A 590 -9.92 19.26 -5.83
N CYS A 591 -8.90 19.97 -5.38
CA CYS A 591 -7.63 20.09 -6.09
C CYS A 591 -6.94 18.72 -6.26
N GLN A 592 -6.84 17.94 -5.18
CA GLN A 592 -6.33 16.56 -5.23
C GLN A 592 -7.18 15.69 -6.16
N SER A 593 -8.50 15.81 -6.08
CA SER A 593 -9.46 15.08 -6.92
C SER A 593 -9.28 15.38 -8.41
N GLU A 594 -9.08 16.66 -8.78
CA GLU A 594 -8.79 17.06 -10.17
C GLU A 594 -7.45 16.47 -10.63
N ALA A 595 -6.40 16.59 -9.82
CA ALA A 595 -5.09 16.04 -10.15
C ALA A 595 -5.17 14.53 -10.40
N MET A 596 -5.87 13.78 -9.53
CA MET A 596 -6.07 12.34 -9.70
C MET A 596 -6.90 12.02 -10.95
N THR A 597 -7.92 12.83 -11.26
CA THR A 597 -8.71 12.68 -12.49
C THR A 597 -7.84 12.82 -13.74
N PHE A 598 -7.01 13.86 -13.81
CA PHE A 598 -6.12 14.08 -14.96
C PHE A 598 -5.10 12.96 -15.11
N ALA A 599 -4.48 12.50 -14.02
CA ALA A 599 -3.48 11.43 -14.04
C ALA A 599 -4.08 10.08 -14.46
N TYR A 600 -5.05 9.57 -13.71
CA TYR A 600 -5.60 8.23 -13.96
C TYR A 600 -6.30 8.12 -15.31
N ARG A 601 -7.06 9.14 -15.70
CA ARG A 601 -7.75 9.19 -16.99
C ARG A 601 -6.76 9.14 -18.15
N SER A 602 -5.71 9.94 -18.08
CA SER A 602 -4.71 10.06 -19.16
C SER A 602 -3.84 8.81 -19.26
N TRP A 603 -3.32 8.32 -18.15
CA TRP A 603 -2.42 7.17 -18.17
C TRP A 603 -3.16 5.86 -18.45
N ARG A 604 -4.41 5.73 -18.02
CA ARG A 604 -5.24 4.59 -18.43
C ARG A 604 -5.55 4.60 -19.92
N ARG A 605 -5.76 5.79 -20.52
CA ARG A 605 -5.89 5.92 -21.98
C ARG A 605 -4.66 5.34 -22.70
N GLN A 606 -3.47 5.59 -22.15
CA GLN A 606 -2.19 5.12 -22.72
C GLN A 606 -1.99 3.60 -22.59
N TRP A 607 -2.85 2.90 -21.89
CA TRP A 607 -2.86 1.44 -21.91
C TRP A 607 -3.08 0.93 -23.32
N GLY A 608 -4.07 1.40 -24.06
CA GLY A 608 -4.32 1.21 -25.50
C GLY A 608 -3.82 -0.11 -26.09
N ASP A 609 -3.62 -0.17 -27.40
CA ASP A 609 -3.04 -1.34 -28.09
C ASP A 609 -1.53 -1.45 -27.86
N ASP A 610 -0.85 -0.30 -27.71
CA ASP A 610 0.60 -0.22 -27.56
C ASP A 610 1.08 -0.53 -26.13
N ARG A 611 0.17 -0.69 -25.16
CA ARG A 611 0.54 -0.89 -23.73
C ARG A 611 1.58 0.13 -23.26
N ARG A 612 1.43 1.39 -23.68
CA ARG A 612 2.39 2.46 -23.39
C ARG A 612 2.55 2.70 -21.88
N CYS A 613 1.47 2.61 -21.10
CA CYS A 613 1.48 2.69 -19.65
C CYS A 613 0.85 1.44 -19.04
N GLY A 614 1.62 0.64 -18.27
CA GLY A 614 1.17 -0.63 -17.68
C GLY A 614 0.46 -0.49 -16.33
N GLY A 615 0.60 0.67 -15.67
CA GLY A 615 -0.03 0.87 -14.36
C GLY A 615 0.15 2.26 -13.78
N VAL A 616 -0.64 2.54 -12.75
CA VAL A 616 -0.68 3.81 -12.03
C VAL A 616 -1.03 3.58 -10.57
N LEU A 617 -0.14 3.98 -9.66
CA LEU A 617 -0.29 3.84 -8.22
C LEU A 617 -0.11 5.21 -7.56
N VAL A 618 -1.19 5.75 -6.98
CA VAL A 618 -1.10 7.02 -6.25
C VAL A 618 -0.35 6.84 -4.93
N TRP A 619 0.47 7.79 -4.60
CA TRP A 619 0.96 8.03 -3.25
C TRP A 619 -0.03 8.93 -2.52
N GLN A 620 -0.82 8.46 -1.55
CA GLN A 620 -0.87 7.10 -1.00
C GLN A 620 -2.32 6.71 -0.66
N MET A 621 -2.57 5.42 -0.39
CA MET A 621 -3.90 4.95 -0.01
C MET A 621 -4.36 5.51 1.33
N ASN A 622 -3.49 5.40 2.36
CA ASN A 622 -3.83 5.49 3.77
C ASN A 622 -2.86 6.37 4.57
N ASP A 623 -3.26 6.73 5.78
CA ASP A 623 -2.43 7.38 6.80
C ASP A 623 -2.13 6.43 7.96
N CYS A 624 -1.01 6.66 8.67
CA CYS A 624 -0.63 5.95 9.89
C CYS A 624 -1.00 6.68 11.19
N TRP A 625 -1.45 7.93 11.08
CA TRP A 625 -1.93 8.80 12.14
C TRP A 625 -2.80 9.90 11.52
N PRO A 626 -3.58 10.69 12.30
CA PRO A 626 -4.37 11.79 11.75
C PRO A 626 -3.46 12.89 11.18
N ALA A 627 -3.39 13.00 9.85
CA ALA A 627 -2.44 13.89 9.17
C ALA A 627 -3.08 14.66 8.01
N ILE A 628 -2.43 15.75 7.63
CA ILE A 628 -2.57 16.38 6.32
C ILE A 628 -1.50 15.74 5.44
N SER A 629 -1.91 15.05 4.38
CA SER A 629 -1.01 14.21 3.59
C SER A 629 -1.54 13.95 2.19
N TRP A 630 -0.82 13.14 1.42
CA TRP A 630 -1.21 12.66 0.09
C TRP A 630 -2.28 11.56 0.11
N SER A 631 -2.67 11.03 1.29
CA SER A 631 -3.63 9.94 1.38
C SER A 631 -4.94 10.27 0.65
N ILE A 632 -5.53 9.25 0.02
CA ILE A 632 -6.86 9.37 -0.61
C ILE A 632 -7.99 8.94 0.32
N VAL A 633 -7.63 8.29 1.42
CA VAL A 633 -8.51 7.94 2.55
C VAL A 633 -7.75 8.28 3.83
N ASP A 634 -8.36 9.00 4.75
CA ASP A 634 -7.70 9.45 5.97
C ASP A 634 -7.57 8.33 7.03
N TYR A 635 -6.85 8.59 8.10
CA TYR A 635 -6.57 7.62 9.17
C TYR A 635 -7.82 6.92 9.74
N PHE A 636 -8.97 7.62 9.76
CA PHE A 636 -10.25 7.09 10.24
C PHE A 636 -11.10 6.43 9.14
N LEU A 637 -10.51 6.05 8.00
CA LEU A 637 -11.15 5.46 6.85
C LEU A 637 -12.18 6.39 6.16
N THR A 638 -12.07 7.71 6.36
CA THR A 638 -12.90 8.68 5.67
C THR A 638 -12.34 8.95 4.29
N LYS A 639 -13.14 8.67 3.26
CA LYS A 639 -12.74 8.81 1.86
C LYS A 639 -12.67 10.28 1.47
N LYS A 640 -11.52 10.72 0.95
CA LYS A 640 -11.40 12.05 0.33
C LYS A 640 -11.99 12.04 -1.10
N PRO A 641 -12.39 13.18 -1.66
CA PRO A 641 -12.84 13.31 -3.04
C PRO A 641 -12.01 12.58 -4.09
N ALA A 642 -10.68 12.55 -3.94
CA ALA A 642 -9.76 11.85 -4.84
C ALA A 642 -10.02 10.35 -4.95
N TYR A 643 -10.43 9.69 -3.87
CA TYR A 643 -10.81 8.28 -3.89
C TYR A 643 -11.91 7.99 -4.93
N TYR A 644 -12.94 8.85 -4.98
CA TYR A 644 -14.05 8.68 -5.92
C TYR A 644 -13.66 9.00 -7.36
N SER A 645 -12.76 9.94 -7.56
CA SER A 645 -12.21 10.25 -8.89
C SER A 645 -11.43 9.07 -9.45
N ILE A 646 -10.57 8.45 -8.64
CA ILE A 646 -9.83 7.23 -9.00
C ILE A 646 -10.82 6.10 -9.31
N ARG A 647 -11.82 5.89 -8.44
CA ARG A 647 -12.85 4.88 -8.63
C ARG A 647 -13.57 5.03 -9.97
N ARG A 648 -13.92 6.27 -10.38
CA ARG A 648 -14.56 6.54 -11.67
C ARG A 648 -13.63 6.26 -12.84
N ALA A 649 -12.38 6.71 -12.77
CA ALA A 649 -11.38 6.48 -13.82
C ALA A 649 -11.01 5.00 -13.99
N LEU A 650 -11.11 4.18 -12.93
CA LEU A 650 -10.81 2.74 -12.93
C LEU A 650 -12.04 1.83 -13.14
N LYS A 651 -13.22 2.38 -13.47
CA LYS A 651 -14.38 1.57 -13.84
C LYS A 651 -14.06 0.59 -14.97
N PRO A 652 -14.67 -0.60 -15.02
CA PRO A 652 -14.45 -1.56 -16.10
C PRO A 652 -14.68 -0.99 -17.51
N ILE A 653 -15.60 -0.03 -17.65
CA ILE A 653 -15.77 0.82 -18.83
C ILE A 653 -15.71 2.26 -18.31
N ALA A 654 -14.74 3.04 -18.77
CA ALA A 654 -14.53 4.41 -18.33
C ALA A 654 -14.51 5.37 -19.53
N ALA A 655 -15.40 6.35 -19.50
CA ALA A 655 -15.36 7.50 -20.41
C ALA A 655 -14.13 8.36 -20.11
N GLY A 656 -13.60 9.00 -21.13
CA GLY A 656 -12.58 10.02 -21.00
C GLY A 656 -12.79 11.14 -22.01
N VAL A 657 -12.63 12.38 -21.55
CA VAL A 657 -12.65 13.57 -22.40
C VAL A 657 -11.65 14.58 -21.89
N GLN A 658 -10.90 15.21 -22.79
CA GLN A 658 -9.91 16.23 -22.43
C GLN A 658 -9.71 17.24 -23.54
N ARG A 659 -9.76 18.52 -23.19
CA ARG A 659 -9.24 19.61 -24.01
C ARG A 659 -7.71 19.63 -23.97
N GLN A 660 -7.09 19.99 -25.07
CA GLN A 660 -5.66 20.31 -25.09
C GLN A 660 -5.39 21.43 -24.08
N HIS A 661 -4.42 21.22 -23.22
CA HIS A 661 -4.04 22.20 -22.21
C HIS A 661 -3.52 23.49 -22.87
N HIS A 662 -4.06 24.61 -22.44
CA HIS A 662 -3.63 25.96 -22.77
C HIS A 662 -3.10 26.63 -21.51
N ASP A 663 -1.80 26.85 -21.45
CA ASP A 663 -1.16 27.42 -20.26
C ASP A 663 -1.47 28.93 -20.13
N TRP A 664 -2.46 29.23 -19.28
CA TRP A 664 -2.90 30.61 -19.00
C TRP A 664 -1.81 31.46 -18.33
N SER A 665 -0.86 30.88 -17.62
CA SER A 665 0.22 31.65 -16.96
C SER A 665 1.26 32.19 -17.94
N VAL A 666 1.61 31.39 -18.94
CA VAL A 666 2.59 31.79 -19.99
C VAL A 666 2.02 32.81 -20.96
N VAL A 667 0.73 32.73 -21.27
CA VAL A 667 0.06 33.61 -22.20
C VAL A 667 -0.60 34.84 -21.55
N HIS A 668 -0.27 35.13 -20.31
CA HIS A 668 -0.83 36.25 -19.55
C HIS A 668 -2.36 36.25 -19.50
N ALA A 669 -2.96 35.09 -19.20
CA ALA A 669 -4.40 34.81 -19.14
C ALA A 669 -5.17 35.12 -20.46
N ARG A 670 -4.49 35.24 -21.60
CA ARG A 670 -5.17 35.38 -22.88
C ARG A 670 -5.87 34.08 -23.26
N PRO A 671 -7.17 34.10 -23.60
CA PRO A 671 -7.86 32.89 -24.02
C PRO A 671 -7.31 32.38 -25.36
N ALA A 672 -7.26 31.06 -25.52
CA ALA A 672 -6.97 30.47 -26.81
C ALA A 672 -8.09 30.81 -27.81
N LYS A 673 -7.75 31.10 -29.07
CA LYS A 673 -8.76 31.31 -30.12
C LYS A 673 -9.50 30.05 -30.49
N THR A 674 -8.78 28.94 -30.51
CA THR A 674 -9.33 27.60 -30.74
C THR A 674 -8.74 26.61 -29.75
N SER A 675 -9.46 25.55 -29.42
CA SER A 675 -8.98 24.45 -28.58
C SER A 675 -9.35 23.13 -29.25
N SER A 676 -8.43 22.18 -29.31
CA SER A 676 -8.76 20.80 -29.66
C SER A 676 -9.27 20.05 -28.43
N PHE A 677 -10.05 19.01 -28.64
CA PHE A 677 -10.45 18.06 -27.59
C PHE A 677 -10.53 16.65 -28.15
N GLU A 678 -10.37 15.70 -27.27
CA GLU A 678 -10.42 14.27 -27.60
C GLU A 678 -11.37 13.55 -26.66
N VAL A 679 -12.08 12.55 -27.20
CA VAL A 679 -13.01 11.68 -26.48
C VAL A 679 -12.61 10.24 -26.73
N TRP A 680 -12.55 9.42 -25.68
CA TRP A 680 -12.23 7.99 -25.75
C TRP A 680 -13.01 7.21 -24.70
N VAL A 681 -12.98 5.89 -24.82
CA VAL A 681 -13.50 4.96 -23.82
C VAL A 681 -12.44 3.90 -23.55
N ALA A 682 -12.02 3.77 -22.29
CA ALA A 682 -11.15 2.68 -21.84
C ALA A 682 -11.99 1.50 -21.34
N SER A 683 -11.59 0.27 -21.68
CA SER A 683 -12.27 -0.95 -21.27
C SER A 683 -11.27 -1.97 -20.69
N SER A 684 -11.60 -2.58 -19.55
CA SER A 684 -10.89 -3.77 -19.01
C SER A 684 -11.64 -5.07 -19.30
N LYS A 685 -12.77 -5.02 -20.02
CA LYS A 685 -13.51 -6.20 -20.43
C LYS A 685 -12.68 -7.00 -21.44
N GLN A 686 -12.66 -8.33 -21.26
CA GLN A 686 -11.88 -9.25 -22.09
C GLN A 686 -12.59 -9.59 -23.41
N GLN A 687 -13.82 -9.13 -23.59
CA GLN A 687 -14.64 -9.32 -24.77
C GLN A 687 -15.11 -7.97 -25.32
N GLU A 688 -15.45 -7.93 -26.59
CA GLU A 688 -16.07 -6.77 -27.22
C GLU A 688 -17.36 -6.39 -26.51
N VAL A 689 -17.54 -5.12 -26.29
CA VAL A 689 -18.77 -4.54 -25.71
C VAL A 689 -19.28 -3.45 -26.64
N THR A 690 -20.53 -3.55 -27.02
CA THR A 690 -21.19 -2.50 -27.83
C THR A 690 -21.85 -1.48 -26.90
N VAL A 691 -21.56 -0.21 -27.15
CA VAL A 691 -22.06 0.93 -26.37
C VAL A 691 -22.58 2.04 -27.30
N THR A 692 -23.32 2.97 -26.74
CA THR A 692 -23.60 4.28 -27.34
C THR A 692 -22.85 5.35 -26.56
N VAL A 693 -22.10 6.21 -27.25
CA VAL A 693 -21.41 7.34 -26.64
C VAL A 693 -22.13 8.64 -27.03
N GLU A 694 -22.56 9.36 -26.01
CA GLU A 694 -23.21 10.67 -26.16
C GLU A 694 -22.29 11.79 -25.71
N ILE A 695 -22.16 12.84 -26.51
CA ILE A 695 -21.29 14.00 -26.24
C ILE A 695 -22.14 15.25 -26.29
N ARG A 696 -22.17 15.99 -25.18
CA ARG A 696 -22.91 17.25 -25.04
C ARG A 696 -21.96 18.43 -24.80
N PHE A 697 -22.31 19.59 -25.27
CA PHE A 697 -21.58 20.83 -25.09
C PHE A 697 -22.51 21.80 -24.36
N ILE A 698 -22.31 21.96 -23.04
CA ILE A 698 -23.31 22.62 -22.19
C ILE A 698 -22.74 23.93 -21.66
N SER A 699 -23.41 25.03 -21.93
CA SER A 699 -23.07 26.38 -21.44
C SER A 699 -22.99 26.39 -19.92
N ILE A 700 -21.89 26.88 -19.36
CA ILE A 700 -21.74 27.06 -17.91
C ILE A 700 -22.69 28.16 -17.41
N LYS A 701 -22.97 29.16 -18.26
CA LYS A 701 -23.80 30.32 -17.88
C LYS A 701 -25.27 29.99 -17.92
N SER A 702 -25.73 29.37 -19.00
CA SER A 702 -27.19 29.18 -19.23
C SER A 702 -27.69 27.78 -18.89
N GLY A 703 -26.80 26.76 -18.81
CA GLY A 703 -27.19 25.36 -18.65
C GLY A 703 -27.77 24.73 -19.90
N ARG A 704 -27.77 25.43 -21.04
CA ARG A 704 -28.30 24.92 -22.32
C ARG A 704 -27.20 24.33 -23.15
N ASP A 705 -27.53 23.34 -23.99
CA ASP A 705 -26.63 22.87 -25.02
C ASP A 705 -26.37 23.99 -26.03
N ILE A 706 -25.09 24.29 -26.32
CA ILE A 706 -24.66 25.32 -27.29
C ILE A 706 -24.63 24.81 -28.72
N ARG A 707 -24.71 23.51 -28.90
CA ARG A 707 -24.81 22.82 -30.20
C ARG A 707 -25.50 21.48 -30.04
N ASP A 708 -25.90 20.86 -31.14
CA ASP A 708 -26.56 19.54 -31.14
C ASP A 708 -25.65 18.49 -30.49
N LYS A 709 -26.26 17.59 -29.71
CA LYS A 709 -25.63 16.42 -29.12
C LYS A 709 -25.08 15.49 -30.20
N ILE A 710 -23.82 15.08 -30.03
CA ILE A 710 -23.20 14.08 -30.89
C ILE A 710 -23.49 12.69 -30.31
N VAL A 711 -24.04 11.79 -31.13
CA VAL A 711 -24.33 10.39 -30.73
C VAL A 711 -23.55 9.44 -31.62
N LYS A 712 -22.69 8.63 -31.02
CA LYS A 712 -21.96 7.53 -31.64
C LYS A 712 -22.61 6.22 -31.20
N ALA A 713 -23.63 5.80 -31.93
CA ALA A 713 -24.35 4.57 -31.66
C ALA A 713 -23.58 3.33 -32.15
N ASN A 714 -23.83 2.18 -31.51
CA ASN A 714 -23.22 0.90 -31.85
C ASN A 714 -21.69 0.91 -31.91
N THR A 715 -21.06 1.70 -31.03
CA THR A 715 -19.61 1.72 -30.91
C THR A 715 -19.13 0.42 -30.24
N VAL A 716 -18.31 -0.33 -30.92
CA VAL A 716 -17.67 -1.54 -30.38
C VAL A 716 -16.39 -1.15 -29.68
N LEU A 717 -16.29 -1.44 -28.38
CA LEU A 717 -15.12 -1.16 -27.58
C LEU A 717 -14.05 -2.25 -27.78
N VAL A 718 -12.80 -1.81 -27.96
CA VAL A 718 -11.63 -2.71 -28.00
C VAL A 718 -11.54 -3.45 -26.65
N PRO A 719 -11.47 -4.80 -26.67
CA PRO A 719 -11.28 -5.57 -25.44
C PRO A 719 -9.96 -5.20 -24.74
N ASN A 720 -10.02 -5.01 -23.44
CA ASN A 720 -8.86 -4.70 -22.59
C ASN A 720 -7.94 -3.61 -23.20
N GLY A 721 -8.55 -2.53 -23.67
CA GLY A 721 -7.85 -1.48 -24.40
C GLY A 721 -8.57 -0.15 -24.37
N THR A 722 -8.19 0.74 -25.28
CA THR A 722 -8.77 2.08 -25.43
C THR A 722 -9.38 2.21 -26.83
N THR A 723 -10.59 2.75 -26.91
CA THR A 723 -11.27 3.08 -28.15
C THR A 723 -11.35 4.59 -28.29
N ASP A 724 -10.66 5.18 -29.24
CA ASP A 724 -10.82 6.60 -29.58
C ASP A 724 -12.17 6.82 -30.28
N ILE A 725 -12.93 7.79 -29.82
CA ILE A 725 -14.31 8.06 -30.27
C ILE A 725 -14.38 9.26 -31.20
N LEU A 726 -13.73 10.36 -30.82
CA LEU A 726 -13.78 11.63 -31.53
C LEU A 726 -12.62 12.54 -31.16
N THR A 727 -12.07 13.19 -32.18
CA THR A 727 -11.24 14.40 -32.03
C THR A 727 -11.99 15.58 -32.64
N GLY A 728 -12.06 16.70 -31.92
CA GLY A 728 -12.81 17.86 -32.39
C GLY A 728 -12.10 19.18 -32.09
N GLN A 729 -12.70 20.27 -32.59
CA GLN A 729 -12.26 21.63 -32.40
C GLN A 729 -13.37 22.50 -31.79
N ILE A 730 -12.95 23.44 -30.95
CA ILE A 730 -13.80 24.45 -30.31
C ILE A 730 -13.30 25.82 -30.84
N ASP A 731 -14.21 26.63 -31.34
CA ASP A 731 -13.93 28.04 -31.69
C ASP A 731 -14.30 28.93 -30.49
N ASN A 732 -13.32 29.18 -29.61
CA ASN A 732 -13.52 29.98 -28.41
C ASN A 732 -13.91 31.45 -28.67
N ALA A 733 -13.81 31.92 -29.93
CA ALA A 733 -14.27 33.25 -30.29
C ALA A 733 -15.78 33.32 -30.56
N LYS A 734 -16.39 32.16 -30.88
CA LYS A 734 -17.82 32.05 -31.18
C LYS A 734 -18.58 31.31 -30.07
N ASP A 735 -17.96 30.29 -29.47
CA ASP A 735 -18.59 29.45 -28.45
C ASP A 735 -18.43 30.08 -27.06
N GLU A 736 -19.53 30.25 -26.33
CA GLU A 736 -19.45 30.67 -24.93
C GLU A 736 -18.78 29.59 -24.07
N PRO A 737 -18.25 29.92 -22.86
CA PRO A 737 -17.66 28.93 -21.96
C PRO A 737 -18.64 27.79 -21.64
N HIS A 738 -18.21 26.55 -21.92
CA HIS A 738 -19.05 25.36 -21.83
C HIS A 738 -18.23 24.17 -21.37
N VAL A 739 -18.91 23.20 -20.76
CA VAL A 739 -18.35 21.86 -20.47
C VAL A 739 -18.55 20.94 -21.66
N ILE A 740 -17.67 19.94 -21.80
CA ILE A 740 -17.90 18.78 -22.67
C ILE A 740 -18.24 17.61 -21.77
N SER A 741 -19.49 17.16 -21.81
CA SER A 741 -19.98 16.00 -21.04
C SER A 741 -20.07 14.80 -21.95
N VAL A 742 -19.46 13.69 -21.54
CA VAL A 742 -19.44 12.42 -22.29
C VAL A 742 -20.10 11.35 -21.42
N SER A 743 -21.16 10.74 -21.96
CA SER A 743 -21.86 9.62 -21.32
C SER A 743 -21.74 8.38 -22.16
N VAL A 744 -21.40 7.25 -21.56
CA VAL A 744 -21.32 5.93 -22.18
C VAL A 744 -22.50 5.10 -21.70
N LEU A 745 -23.35 4.68 -22.65
CA LEU A 745 -24.55 3.92 -22.37
C LEU A 745 -24.42 2.49 -22.91
N GLN A 746 -24.69 1.53 -22.05
CA GLN A 746 -24.79 0.12 -22.38
C GLN A 746 -26.26 -0.31 -22.20
N SER A 747 -26.90 -0.78 -23.28
CA SER A 747 -28.33 -1.14 -23.26
C SER A 747 -29.24 -0.01 -22.70
N GLY A 748 -28.90 1.25 -23.00
CA GLY A 748 -29.65 2.44 -22.56
C GLY A 748 -29.35 2.91 -21.13
N ILE A 749 -28.51 2.20 -20.37
CA ILE A 749 -28.11 2.57 -19.01
C ILE A 749 -26.75 3.26 -19.05
N CYS A 750 -26.62 4.43 -18.42
CA CYS A 750 -25.34 5.12 -18.30
C CYS A 750 -24.42 4.34 -17.36
N VAL A 751 -23.33 3.76 -17.91
CA VAL A 751 -22.34 2.98 -17.15
C VAL A 751 -21.12 3.82 -16.75
N SER A 752 -20.86 4.88 -17.50
CA SER A 752 -19.73 5.80 -17.20
C SER A 752 -20.01 7.19 -17.75
N GLN A 753 -19.51 8.20 -17.05
CA GLN A 753 -19.56 9.58 -17.47
C GLN A 753 -18.22 10.26 -17.14
N ASP A 754 -17.79 11.19 -17.97
CA ASP A 754 -16.68 12.10 -17.72
C ASP A 754 -17.02 13.50 -18.24
N VAL A 755 -16.46 14.52 -17.59
CA VAL A 755 -16.75 15.93 -17.92
C VAL A 755 -15.45 16.70 -17.98
N ASP A 756 -15.24 17.36 -19.09
CA ASP A 756 -14.12 18.28 -19.27
C ASP A 756 -14.56 19.72 -19.05
N TRP A 757 -13.87 20.41 -18.14
CA TRP A 757 -14.12 21.79 -17.77
C TRP A 757 -13.07 22.72 -18.37
N PRO A 758 -13.45 23.93 -18.82
CA PRO A 758 -12.46 24.95 -19.18
C PRO A 758 -11.54 25.27 -17.99
N GLN A 759 -10.25 25.36 -18.26
CA GLN A 759 -9.23 25.63 -17.23
C GLN A 759 -8.67 27.06 -17.37
N PRO A 760 -8.30 27.72 -16.25
CA PRO A 760 -8.48 27.26 -14.88
C PRO A 760 -9.90 27.54 -14.37
N LEU A 761 -10.36 26.73 -13.43
CA LEU A 761 -11.72 26.81 -12.87
C LEU A 761 -12.03 28.17 -12.21
N LYS A 762 -11.03 28.86 -11.67
CA LYS A 762 -11.19 30.19 -11.02
C LYS A 762 -11.73 31.29 -11.96
N TYR A 763 -11.62 31.11 -13.28
CA TYR A 763 -12.14 32.07 -14.27
C TYR A 763 -13.63 31.87 -14.59
N LEU A 764 -14.20 30.75 -14.15
CA LEU A 764 -15.59 30.41 -14.39
C LEU A 764 -16.52 31.02 -13.33
N ASP A 765 -17.77 31.26 -13.71
CA ASP A 765 -18.82 31.70 -12.81
C ASP A 765 -19.68 30.51 -12.41
N PHE A 766 -19.64 30.15 -11.13
CA PHE A 766 -20.41 29.05 -10.55
C PHE A 766 -21.61 29.52 -9.73
N SER A 767 -21.97 30.80 -9.81
CA SER A 767 -23.15 31.34 -9.12
C SER A 767 -24.44 30.70 -9.61
N ASP A 768 -25.37 30.51 -8.69
CA ASP A 768 -26.75 30.10 -8.97
C ASP A 768 -26.88 28.88 -9.88
N ARG A 769 -26.44 27.70 -9.36
CA ARG A 769 -26.47 26.43 -10.11
C ARG A 769 -27.84 25.76 -10.12
N GLY A 770 -28.75 26.12 -9.19
CA GLY A 770 -30.06 25.50 -9.04
C GLY A 770 -29.94 24.01 -8.68
N VAL A 771 -29.10 23.71 -7.68
CA VAL A 771 -28.93 22.34 -7.18
C VAL A 771 -30.10 21.97 -6.28
N GLU A 772 -30.73 20.84 -6.58
CA GLU A 772 -31.78 20.24 -5.75
C GLU A 772 -31.36 18.82 -5.34
N ILE A 773 -31.56 18.49 -4.06
CA ILE A 773 -31.26 17.19 -3.51
C ILE A 773 -32.49 16.63 -2.82
N GLN A 774 -32.90 15.44 -3.23
CA GLN A 774 -34.02 14.70 -2.65
C GLN A 774 -33.51 13.43 -1.97
N VAL A 775 -34.01 13.19 -0.75
CA VAL A 775 -33.72 11.95 -0.02
C VAL A 775 -34.62 10.83 -0.55
N GLY A 776 -34.00 9.79 -1.11
CA GLY A 776 -34.69 8.58 -1.56
C GLY A 776 -34.51 7.42 -0.56
N PRO A 777 -35.12 6.27 -0.81
CA PRO A 777 -35.04 5.11 0.08
C PRO A 777 -33.61 4.54 0.21
N ASP A 778 -32.79 4.66 -0.85
CA ASP A 778 -31.46 4.05 -0.91
C ASP A 778 -30.32 5.09 -1.03
N GLY A 779 -30.63 6.39 -0.86
CA GLY A 779 -29.63 7.45 -1.02
C GLY A 779 -30.22 8.79 -1.44
N TYR A 780 -29.43 9.56 -2.20
CA TYR A 780 -29.75 10.93 -2.59
C TYR A 780 -29.91 11.02 -4.11
N GLN A 781 -30.94 11.71 -4.58
CA GLN A 781 -31.13 12.10 -5.97
C GLN A 781 -30.77 13.58 -6.12
N LEU A 782 -29.85 13.85 -7.04
CA LEU A 782 -29.29 15.17 -7.28
C LEU A 782 -29.64 15.64 -8.69
N THR A 783 -30.08 16.90 -8.80
CA THR A 783 -30.25 17.60 -10.06
C THR A 783 -29.66 19.00 -9.99
N ALA A 784 -29.37 19.58 -11.16
CA ALA A 784 -28.93 20.97 -11.26
C ALA A 784 -29.46 21.62 -12.53
N ASN A 785 -29.67 22.94 -12.49
CA ASN A 785 -30.12 23.69 -13.65
C ASN A 785 -28.98 24.14 -14.56
N LYS A 786 -27.76 24.16 -14.05
CA LYS A 786 -26.53 24.51 -14.76
C LYS A 786 -25.41 23.55 -14.38
N PRO A 787 -24.38 23.33 -15.24
CA PRO A 787 -23.24 22.50 -14.91
C PRO A 787 -22.66 22.89 -13.54
N THR A 788 -22.62 21.96 -12.61
CA THR A 788 -22.17 22.15 -11.23
C THR A 788 -20.93 21.29 -11.00
N LYS A 789 -19.86 21.90 -10.52
CA LYS A 789 -18.54 21.24 -10.34
C LYS A 789 -18.37 20.78 -8.90
N GLY A 790 -17.99 19.50 -8.74
CA GLY A 790 -17.42 18.97 -7.52
C GLY A 790 -18.35 19.06 -6.30
N LEU A 791 -19.61 18.60 -6.41
CA LEU A 791 -20.50 18.52 -5.26
C LEU A 791 -20.01 17.46 -4.29
N VAL A 792 -19.62 17.89 -3.08
CA VAL A 792 -19.13 17.05 -1.99
C VAL A 792 -20.12 17.08 -0.83
N PHE A 793 -20.58 15.90 -0.43
CA PHE A 793 -21.27 15.69 0.83
C PHE A 793 -20.28 15.52 1.97
N GLU A 794 -20.54 16.12 3.10
CA GLU A 794 -19.86 15.76 4.35
C GLU A 794 -20.23 14.32 4.72
N GLU A 795 -19.23 13.46 4.94
CA GLU A 795 -19.49 12.09 5.33
C GLU A 795 -20.05 12.04 6.76
N LEU A 796 -21.15 11.33 6.94
CA LEU A 796 -21.79 11.13 8.23
C LEU A 796 -21.25 9.86 8.89
N PRO A 797 -21.03 9.86 10.21
CA PRO A 797 -20.65 8.66 10.94
C PRO A 797 -21.62 7.49 10.68
N GLY A 798 -21.10 6.33 10.32
CA GLY A 798 -21.88 5.14 10.05
C GLY A 798 -22.63 5.11 8.70
N VAL A 799 -22.48 6.12 7.86
CA VAL A 799 -23.03 6.18 6.50
C VAL A 799 -21.91 6.23 5.48
N SER A 800 -21.83 5.24 4.63
CA SER A 800 -20.88 5.19 3.51
C SER A 800 -21.58 5.53 2.20
N LEU A 801 -21.09 6.56 1.52
CA LEU A 801 -21.59 6.94 0.20
C LEU A 801 -20.92 6.08 -0.89
N GLU A 802 -21.70 5.68 -1.90
CA GLU A 802 -21.17 4.96 -3.06
C GLU A 802 -20.36 5.88 -3.97
N ASP A 803 -20.73 7.15 -4.08
CA ASP A 803 -20.00 8.17 -4.85
C ASP A 803 -20.05 9.53 -4.13
N ASN A 804 -19.07 10.39 -4.41
CA ASN A 804 -19.00 11.74 -3.87
C ASN A 804 -18.14 12.61 -4.80
N CYS A 805 -18.03 13.92 -4.56
CA CYS A 805 -17.35 14.87 -5.43
C CYS A 805 -17.88 14.80 -6.88
N ILE A 806 -19.14 15.09 -7.05
CA ILE A 806 -19.92 14.79 -8.25
C ILE A 806 -20.06 16.05 -9.10
N ASP A 807 -19.87 15.91 -10.40
CA ASP A 807 -20.23 16.92 -11.38
C ASP A 807 -21.68 16.70 -11.83
N LEU A 808 -22.54 17.72 -11.74
CA LEU A 808 -23.93 17.62 -12.14
C LEU A 808 -24.16 18.35 -13.47
N MET A 809 -24.91 17.71 -14.38
CA MET A 809 -25.29 18.26 -15.68
C MET A 809 -26.81 18.55 -15.75
N PRO A 810 -27.21 19.64 -16.38
CA PRO A 810 -28.64 19.97 -16.57
C PRO A 810 -29.38 18.88 -17.31
N GLY A 811 -30.58 18.55 -16.81
CA GLY A 811 -31.45 17.53 -17.39
C GLY A 811 -31.07 16.08 -17.03
N GLU A 812 -30.08 15.90 -16.14
CA GLU A 812 -29.68 14.58 -15.61
C GLU A 812 -30.08 14.46 -14.15
N VAL A 813 -30.42 13.23 -13.72
CA VAL A 813 -30.64 12.88 -12.32
C VAL A 813 -29.51 11.94 -11.91
N VAL A 814 -28.68 12.40 -10.97
CA VAL A 814 -27.61 11.56 -10.42
C VAL A 814 -28.07 10.94 -9.11
N THR A 815 -27.95 9.63 -8.98
CA THR A 815 -28.30 8.92 -7.74
C THR A 815 -27.03 8.52 -7.01
N VAL A 816 -26.88 9.02 -5.78
CA VAL A 816 -25.79 8.62 -4.86
C VAL A 816 -26.38 7.66 -3.84
N LYS A 817 -26.02 6.39 -3.94
CA LYS A 817 -26.43 5.40 -2.94
C LYS A 817 -25.69 5.60 -1.64
N ALA A 818 -26.42 5.47 -0.54
CA ALA A 818 -25.90 5.50 0.80
C ALA A 818 -26.12 4.15 1.49
N ARG A 819 -25.09 3.62 2.13
CA ARG A 819 -25.15 2.38 2.91
C ARG A 819 -24.82 2.67 4.36
N GLY A 820 -25.60 2.14 5.26
CA GLY A 820 -25.43 2.32 6.72
C GLY A 820 -26.55 1.68 7.48
N ASN A 821 -26.38 1.61 8.81
CA ASN A 821 -27.37 1.01 9.72
C ASN A 821 -28.45 2.00 10.13
N GLU A 822 -28.36 3.26 9.76
CA GLU A 822 -29.31 4.31 10.13
C GLU A 822 -30.19 4.68 8.93
N THR A 823 -31.46 4.97 9.22
CA THR A 823 -32.38 5.56 8.26
C THR A 823 -31.87 6.96 7.89
N LEU A 824 -31.75 7.23 6.58
CA LEU A 824 -31.30 8.56 6.11
C LEU A 824 -32.25 9.65 6.64
N SER A 825 -31.79 10.46 7.58
CA SER A 825 -32.61 11.40 8.34
C SER A 825 -32.61 12.83 7.75
N GLY A 826 -32.11 13.02 6.52
CA GLY A 826 -32.06 14.31 5.84
C GLY A 826 -30.93 14.40 4.84
N VAL A 827 -30.75 15.57 4.25
CA VAL A 827 -29.64 15.86 3.33
C VAL A 827 -28.44 16.26 4.17
N PRO A 828 -27.28 15.57 4.02
CA PRO A 828 -26.04 15.98 4.68
C PRO A 828 -25.63 17.39 4.25
N LYS A 829 -24.80 18.05 5.05
CA LYS A 829 -24.14 19.28 4.62
C LYS A 829 -23.34 18.99 3.34
N TYR A 830 -23.45 19.86 2.37
CA TYR A 830 -22.78 19.71 1.09
C TYR A 830 -22.20 21.02 0.60
N ARG A 831 -21.21 20.93 -0.27
CA ARG A 831 -20.59 22.05 -0.95
C ARG A 831 -20.35 21.71 -2.41
N TYR A 832 -20.31 22.70 -3.26
CA TYR A 832 -19.84 22.63 -4.64
C TYR A 832 -19.06 23.90 -4.95
N LEU A 833 -18.34 23.91 -6.06
CA LEU A 833 -17.55 25.07 -6.45
C LEU A 833 -18.44 26.27 -6.76
N TYR A 834 -18.08 27.46 -6.25
CA TYR A 834 -18.86 28.73 -6.36
C TYR A 834 -17.98 29.91 -6.67
#